data_f320ec20ba43cafec7547861d493148a
#
_entry.id   f320ec20ba43cafec7547861d493148a
#
_cell.length_a   1.000
_cell.length_b   1.000
_cell.length_c   1.000
_cell.angle_alpha   90.00
_cell.angle_beta   90.00
_cell.angle_gamma   90.00
#
_symmetry.space_group_name_H-M   'P 1'
#
loop_
_entity.id
_entity.type
_entity.pdbx_description
1 polymer ?
#
loop_
_entity_poly.entity_id
_entity_poly.type
_entity_poly.pdbx_seq_one_letter_code
_entity_poly.pdbx_strand_id
1 'polypeptide(L)'
;MNLIDYANELQSEGLNPLPLKDNKAPMLEAGHKFLYEPIDNIEKRFANAQKIGIACGLVSQFYCIDFDAHNDENISEIYNDFITVPFITHLIKQGILSCYTTAGGGYHVYFRSKDKINGQVFAKYSTGSTMVELRGHGQYAACYPSAGYTHTSGNDYIKLEYYEDDIDNLFDFIKSYNQHHSVSLPHKNTTDKKWAETWKLTTPDGKYNLECEEEAKELLKKIGWQFCKKRADGSEYWTRPNKDIKDGFSATFGHQKSMFYIFSEDGSSIEPFNSKQSYSPFNIYTLVNHQGDWKKAKDELKLKYNMPDDDFWSTTQNGAYNLNNLRFKKFLDNHDFFKNSPEPNGTFQMIKKEGIFLNQVFEKDVKDYVLDYILDNKKPEGVYNLMSGNLKFFKREFLGILSSRDITLLKDTKDCAYLFYTNCIVKVTQTDKEVLSYADMDLSIWRDQVIDRDFVKVDHHKSEFRTFIWHISGKDRDKYKAFQTVIGYLLHSYKDRSNNKAIIFNDEAISDVPNGRSGKGLFWNAMGHLKKVQSLDGKTFDFLNKFPYQNVSTACQILVFDDVKKKFNFESLFSVITEGITIEYKGKDSIKLDVTNSPKIIITTNYTISGNSASFNARKYEVEMANTFNDKYTPVDLFGHELFNEWDDQEWACFDNYCQECIQIYLNKGLIPMPTKNLEYRKILDDISSEMYFFFEDLKADTFYSVKEELFDSFNNRFPEKRSYTTQNKITINFRKWCEYKGYKPHDNRNGGSTKLSYIIPEKKEEVQDLWDELNKKANKI
;
A
#
# COMPACT_ATOMS: atom_id res chain seq x y z
N MET A 1 18.13 -52.60 13.06
CA MET A 1 16.84 -52.71 12.39
C MET A 1 17.09 -53.25 11.00
N ASN A 2 16.34 -54.28 10.55
CA ASN A 2 16.51 -54.85 9.22
C ASN A 2 15.96 -53.81 8.17
N LEU A 3 16.69 -53.56 7.09
CA LEU A 3 16.26 -52.61 6.06
C LEU A 3 14.93 -53.00 5.41
N ILE A 4 14.61 -54.32 5.37
CA ILE A 4 13.35 -54.82 4.84
C ILE A 4 12.18 -54.39 5.74
N ASP A 5 12.32 -54.57 7.05
CA ASP A 5 11.28 -54.20 8.01
C ASP A 5 11.01 -52.69 7.97
N TYR A 6 12.08 -51.90 7.89
CA TYR A 6 11.95 -50.43 7.79
C TYR A 6 11.35 -49.98 6.47
N ALA A 7 11.69 -50.64 5.35
CA ALA A 7 11.10 -50.35 4.05
C ALA A 7 9.58 -50.64 4.02
N ASN A 8 9.15 -51.71 4.71
CA ASN A 8 7.73 -52.03 4.86
C ASN A 8 7.01 -50.96 5.74
N GLU A 9 7.65 -50.49 6.81
CA GLU A 9 7.13 -49.39 7.63
C GLU A 9 6.97 -48.12 6.79
N LEU A 10 7.98 -47.73 6.03
CA LEU A 10 7.90 -46.55 5.13
C LEU A 10 6.75 -46.67 4.13
N GLN A 11 6.59 -47.83 3.51
CA GLN A 11 5.52 -48.07 2.54
C GLN A 11 4.14 -47.99 3.20
N SER A 12 3.99 -48.48 4.43
CA SER A 12 2.72 -48.44 5.18
C SER A 12 2.32 -47.01 5.50
N GLU A 13 3.27 -46.08 5.63
CA GLU A 13 3.08 -44.66 5.89
C GLU A 13 3.03 -43.79 4.59
N GLY A 14 2.93 -44.47 3.44
CA GLY A 14 2.76 -43.82 2.13
C GLY A 14 4.06 -43.23 1.55
N LEU A 15 5.21 -43.63 2.07
CA LEU A 15 6.52 -43.29 1.51
C LEU A 15 7.00 -44.41 0.61
N ASN A 16 7.63 -44.10 -0.52
CA ASN A 16 8.11 -45.07 -1.47
C ASN A 16 9.61 -45.36 -1.26
N PRO A 17 9.99 -46.45 -0.55
CA PRO A 17 11.37 -46.75 -0.24
C PRO A 17 12.12 -47.29 -1.48
N LEU A 18 13.38 -46.93 -1.58
CA LEU A 18 14.27 -47.40 -2.66
C LEU A 18 15.50 -48.14 -2.10
N PRO A 19 15.80 -49.38 -2.55
CA PRO A 19 17.02 -50.09 -2.16
C PRO A 19 18.23 -49.42 -2.85
N LEU A 20 19.25 -49.08 -2.06
CA LEU A 20 20.46 -48.43 -2.54
C LEU A 20 21.69 -49.27 -2.28
N LYS A 21 22.69 -49.13 -3.16
CA LYS A 21 24.07 -49.62 -2.96
C LYS A 21 24.78 -48.74 -1.94
N ASP A 22 25.98 -49.16 -1.50
CA ASP A 22 26.78 -48.36 -0.56
C ASP A 22 27.15 -46.97 -1.08
N ASN A 23 27.38 -46.84 -2.39
CA ASN A 23 27.61 -45.55 -3.06
C ASN A 23 26.34 -44.72 -3.30
N LYS A 24 25.24 -45.04 -2.66
CA LYS A 24 23.92 -44.41 -2.77
C LYS A 24 23.22 -44.58 -4.14
N ALA A 25 23.77 -45.32 -5.10
CA ALA A 25 23.11 -45.60 -6.37
C ALA A 25 21.93 -46.57 -6.18
N PRO A 26 20.79 -46.40 -6.89
CA PRO A 26 19.68 -47.31 -6.83
C PRO A 26 20.06 -48.72 -7.34
N MET A 27 19.54 -49.78 -6.70
CA MET A 27 19.80 -51.18 -7.03
C MET A 27 18.82 -51.78 -8.04
N LEU A 28 18.03 -50.95 -8.71
CA LEU A 28 16.92 -51.39 -9.57
C LEU A 28 17.33 -51.40 -11.04
N GLU A 29 17.08 -52.52 -11.75
CA GLU A 29 17.38 -52.69 -13.20
C GLU A 29 16.56 -51.70 -14.08
N ALA A 30 15.43 -51.22 -13.59
CA ALA A 30 14.61 -50.20 -14.24
C ALA A 30 14.57 -48.90 -13.36
N GLY A 31 15.73 -48.35 -13.05
CA GLY A 31 15.97 -47.37 -12.01
C GLY A 31 15.06 -46.14 -11.98
N HIS A 32 14.37 -45.81 -13.07
CA HIS A 32 13.50 -44.66 -13.13
C HIS A 32 12.02 -44.91 -12.80
N LYS A 33 11.55 -46.19 -12.92
CA LYS A 33 10.12 -46.50 -12.76
C LYS A 33 9.63 -46.16 -11.34
N PHE A 34 10.36 -46.63 -10.33
CA PHE A 34 9.98 -46.46 -8.92
C PHE A 34 10.20 -45.05 -8.33
N LEU A 35 10.72 -44.12 -9.13
CA LEU A 35 10.69 -42.70 -8.81
C LEU A 35 9.30 -42.10 -9.03
N TYR A 36 8.42 -42.77 -9.76
CA TYR A 36 7.10 -42.31 -10.14
C TYR A 36 5.96 -43.25 -9.76
N GLU A 37 6.28 -44.52 -9.52
CA GLU A 37 5.32 -45.58 -9.15
C GLU A 37 5.74 -46.26 -7.83
N PRO A 38 4.79 -46.72 -6.99
CA PRO A 38 5.13 -47.46 -5.79
C PRO A 38 5.98 -48.71 -6.06
N ILE A 39 6.97 -48.96 -5.19
CA ILE A 39 7.80 -50.15 -5.29
C ILE A 39 6.98 -51.39 -4.98
N ASP A 40 7.20 -52.44 -5.75
CA ASP A 40 6.61 -53.76 -5.56
C ASP A 40 7.60 -54.68 -4.83
N ASN A 41 7.09 -55.72 -4.13
CA ASN A 41 7.86 -56.80 -3.56
C ASN A 41 9.12 -56.36 -2.79
N ILE A 42 8.95 -55.65 -1.71
CA ILE A 42 10.03 -55.07 -0.88
C ILE A 42 11.02 -56.14 -0.45
N GLU A 43 10.57 -57.35 -0.02
CA GLU A 43 11.44 -58.41 0.43
C GLU A 43 12.48 -58.81 -0.62
N LYS A 44 12.03 -58.99 -1.85
CA LYS A 44 12.92 -59.37 -2.98
C LYS A 44 13.84 -58.21 -3.37
N ARG A 45 13.30 -56.99 -3.40
CA ARG A 45 14.02 -55.80 -3.84
C ARG A 45 15.09 -55.36 -2.84
N PHE A 46 14.85 -55.50 -1.56
CA PHE A 46 15.76 -55.12 -0.47
C PHE A 46 16.69 -56.23 0.00
N ALA A 47 16.59 -57.45 -0.56
CA ALA A 47 17.38 -58.61 -0.12
C ALA A 47 18.90 -58.37 -0.03
N ASN A 48 19.45 -57.51 -0.89
CA ASN A 48 20.87 -57.14 -0.94
C ASN A 48 21.11 -55.64 -0.79
N ALA A 49 20.13 -54.88 -0.29
CA ALA A 49 20.25 -53.44 -0.09
C ALA A 49 21.26 -53.14 1.03
N GLN A 50 22.13 -52.19 0.78
CA GLN A 50 23.12 -51.70 1.74
C GLN A 50 22.67 -50.43 2.41
N LYS A 51 21.86 -49.67 1.72
CA LYS A 51 21.26 -48.40 2.19
C LYS A 51 19.82 -48.29 1.70
N ILE A 52 19.08 -47.40 2.29
CA ILE A 52 17.70 -47.08 1.91
C ILE A 52 17.61 -45.60 1.51
N GLY A 53 16.77 -45.32 0.55
CA GLY A 53 16.37 -43.97 0.17
C GLY A 53 14.85 -43.88 -0.01
N ILE A 54 14.35 -42.70 -0.21
CA ILE A 54 12.94 -42.41 -0.48
C ILE A 54 12.84 -41.70 -1.83
N ALA A 55 11.92 -42.13 -2.68
CA ALA A 55 11.58 -41.44 -3.91
C ALA A 55 10.86 -40.12 -3.59
N CYS A 56 11.40 -39.03 -4.05
CA CYS A 56 10.83 -37.71 -3.80
C CYS A 56 9.75 -37.36 -4.83
N GLY A 57 8.79 -36.50 -4.43
CA GLY A 57 7.70 -36.06 -5.27
C GLY A 57 6.37 -36.77 -5.01
N LEU A 58 5.47 -36.75 -5.99
CA LEU A 58 4.08 -37.20 -5.83
C LEU A 58 3.93 -38.65 -5.38
N VAL A 59 4.89 -39.52 -5.67
CA VAL A 59 4.84 -40.95 -5.29
C VAL A 59 4.90 -41.16 -3.78
N SER A 60 5.60 -40.28 -3.06
CA SER A 60 5.72 -40.28 -1.59
C SER A 60 5.13 -39.04 -0.95
N GLN A 61 4.76 -38.03 -1.74
CA GLN A 61 4.42 -36.65 -1.27
C GLN A 61 5.48 -36.12 -0.28
N PHE A 62 6.76 -36.41 -0.60
CA PHE A 62 7.92 -36.21 0.26
C PHE A 62 9.04 -35.53 -0.50
N TYR A 63 9.75 -34.63 0.13
CA TYR A 63 10.77 -33.81 -0.46
C TYR A 63 11.94 -33.66 0.50
N CYS A 64 13.14 -33.42 -0.05
CA CYS A 64 14.36 -33.26 0.73
C CYS A 64 15.11 -32.01 0.28
N ILE A 65 15.32 -31.08 1.20
CA ILE A 65 16.27 -29.99 1.03
C ILE A 65 17.63 -30.49 1.49
N ASP A 66 18.59 -30.55 0.57
CA ASP A 66 19.93 -31.13 0.76
C ASP A 66 20.96 -30.01 0.88
N PHE A 67 21.57 -29.88 2.08
CA PHE A 67 22.69 -29.00 2.38
C PHE A 67 23.99 -29.79 2.18
N ASP A 68 24.69 -29.54 1.06
CA ASP A 68 25.80 -30.40 0.61
C ASP A 68 27.16 -29.90 1.15
N ALA A 69 27.82 -30.78 1.92
CA ALA A 69 29.14 -30.51 2.49
C ALA A 69 30.33 -30.84 1.58
N HIS A 70 30.12 -31.40 0.37
CA HIS A 70 31.21 -31.89 -0.47
C HIS A 70 32.15 -30.79 -0.98
N ASN A 71 31.75 -29.53 -0.93
CA ASN A 71 32.44 -28.43 -1.56
C ASN A 71 32.94 -27.33 -0.57
N ASP A 72 32.53 -27.36 0.68
CA ASP A 72 32.95 -26.40 1.70
C ASP A 72 32.66 -26.93 3.12
N GLU A 73 33.62 -26.77 4.04
CA GLU A 73 33.49 -27.15 5.46
C GLU A 73 32.53 -26.23 6.25
N ASN A 74 32.14 -25.08 5.69
CA ASN A 74 31.30 -24.09 6.37
C ASN A 74 29.79 -24.34 6.23
N ILE A 75 29.34 -25.43 5.59
CA ILE A 75 27.91 -25.71 5.44
C ILE A 75 27.19 -25.84 6.79
N SER A 76 27.90 -26.21 7.84
CA SER A 76 27.36 -26.31 9.21
C SER A 76 26.96 -24.94 9.78
N GLU A 77 27.65 -23.86 9.44
CA GLU A 77 27.29 -22.50 9.87
C GLU A 77 26.01 -22.05 9.18
N ILE A 78 25.91 -22.28 7.87
CA ILE A 78 24.73 -21.96 7.08
C ILE A 78 23.51 -22.75 7.53
N TYR A 79 23.69 -24.05 7.79
CA TYR A 79 22.62 -24.88 8.31
C TYR A 79 22.18 -24.46 9.72
N ASN A 80 23.12 -24.12 10.61
CA ASN A 80 22.80 -23.63 11.96
C ASN A 80 22.04 -22.29 11.91
N ASP A 81 22.45 -21.40 11.02
CA ASP A 81 21.71 -20.15 10.78
C ASP A 81 20.28 -20.48 10.31
N PHE A 82 20.13 -21.35 9.32
CA PHE A 82 18.83 -21.78 8.80
C PHE A 82 17.90 -22.31 9.91
N ILE A 83 18.32 -23.26 10.73
CA ILE A 83 17.45 -23.89 11.74
C ILE A 83 17.13 -22.96 12.94
N THR A 84 17.89 -21.88 13.15
CA THR A 84 17.68 -20.93 14.25
C THR A 84 16.70 -19.80 13.90
N VAL A 85 16.38 -19.60 12.64
CA VAL A 85 15.40 -18.61 12.21
C VAL A 85 14.01 -18.93 12.82
N PRO A 86 13.34 -17.95 13.44
CA PRO A 86 12.07 -18.17 14.16
C PRO A 86 11.01 -18.92 13.33
N PHE A 87 10.85 -18.57 12.05
CA PHE A 87 9.94 -19.23 11.12
C PHE A 87 10.29 -20.72 10.94
N ILE A 88 11.56 -21.04 10.67
CA ILE A 88 12.04 -22.44 10.49
C ILE A 88 11.91 -23.22 11.80
N THR A 89 12.32 -22.60 12.92
CA THR A 89 12.17 -23.20 14.25
C THR A 89 10.70 -23.52 14.56
N HIS A 90 9.78 -22.67 14.12
CA HIS A 90 8.34 -22.90 14.28
C HIS A 90 7.87 -24.10 13.47
N LEU A 91 8.25 -24.22 12.20
CA LEU A 91 7.93 -25.37 11.34
C LEU A 91 8.48 -26.69 11.89
N ILE A 92 9.70 -26.68 12.44
CA ILE A 92 10.29 -27.82 13.10
C ILE A 92 9.46 -28.25 14.34
N LYS A 93 9.04 -27.28 15.17
CA LYS A 93 8.22 -27.54 16.36
C LYS A 93 6.81 -28.07 16.04
N GLN A 94 6.26 -27.64 14.92
CA GLN A 94 4.97 -28.14 14.43
C GLN A 94 5.04 -29.51 13.79
N GLY A 95 6.24 -30.09 13.64
CA GLY A 95 6.42 -31.40 12.99
C GLY A 95 6.28 -31.38 11.47
N ILE A 96 6.39 -30.21 10.86
CA ILE A 96 6.33 -30.02 9.40
C ILE A 96 7.71 -30.26 8.78
N LEU A 97 8.79 -29.85 9.45
CA LEU A 97 10.16 -30.11 9.04
C LEU A 97 10.85 -31.10 9.96
N SER A 98 11.64 -31.99 9.36
CA SER A 98 12.48 -32.98 10.08
C SER A 98 13.91 -32.87 9.57
N CYS A 99 14.86 -32.78 10.50
CA CYS A 99 16.26 -32.51 10.21
C CYS A 99 17.18 -33.69 10.56
N TYR A 100 18.09 -34.00 9.65
CA TYR A 100 19.04 -35.10 9.78
C TYR A 100 20.44 -34.64 9.34
N THR A 101 21.48 -35.19 10.00
CA THR A 101 22.84 -35.20 9.43
C THR A 101 22.99 -36.29 8.39
N THR A 102 23.87 -36.07 7.40
CA THR A 102 24.18 -37.06 6.35
C THR A 102 25.54 -37.67 6.54
N ALA A 103 25.77 -38.85 5.95
CA ALA A 103 27.06 -39.54 5.98
C ALA A 103 28.24 -38.74 5.41
N GLY A 104 27.99 -37.71 4.62
CA GLY A 104 28.98 -36.82 4.03
C GLY A 104 29.27 -35.55 4.85
N GLY A 105 28.69 -35.41 6.03
CA GLY A 105 28.84 -34.21 6.88
C GLY A 105 27.88 -33.08 6.54
N GLY A 106 27.00 -33.24 5.57
CA GLY A 106 25.92 -32.30 5.22
C GLY A 106 24.65 -32.57 6.02
N TYR A 107 23.55 -31.92 5.60
CA TYR A 107 22.27 -32.01 6.30
C TYR A 107 21.11 -32.20 5.31
N HIS A 108 20.15 -33.04 5.69
CA HIS A 108 18.87 -33.16 5.02
C HIS A 108 17.76 -32.56 5.87
N VAL A 109 16.91 -31.78 5.25
CA VAL A 109 15.68 -31.26 5.84
C VAL A 109 14.51 -31.79 5.03
N TYR A 110 13.70 -32.64 5.67
CA TYR A 110 12.57 -33.30 5.02
C TYR A 110 11.26 -32.58 5.31
N PHE A 111 10.36 -32.59 4.31
CA PHE A 111 8.98 -32.12 4.46
C PHE A 111 8.03 -32.89 3.54
N ARG A 112 6.73 -32.80 3.82
CA ARG A 112 5.69 -33.40 2.97
C ARG A 112 4.87 -32.28 2.30
N SER A 113 4.53 -32.49 1.01
CA SER A 113 3.61 -31.64 0.26
C SER A 113 2.82 -32.47 -0.73
N LYS A 114 1.55 -32.11 -0.92
CA LYS A 114 0.65 -32.70 -1.92
C LYS A 114 0.93 -32.20 -3.32
N ASP A 115 1.66 -31.05 -3.46
CA ASP A 115 1.97 -30.42 -4.71
C ASP A 115 3.12 -31.12 -5.45
N LYS A 116 3.11 -31.02 -6.78
CA LYS A 116 4.21 -31.50 -7.61
C LYS A 116 5.32 -30.44 -7.64
N ILE A 117 6.37 -30.66 -6.87
CA ILE A 117 7.53 -29.76 -6.81
C ILE A 117 8.71 -30.41 -7.53
N ASN A 118 9.27 -29.73 -8.53
CA ASN A 118 10.43 -30.23 -9.28
C ASN A 118 11.72 -29.91 -8.52
N GLY A 119 12.74 -30.76 -8.69
CA GLY A 119 14.07 -30.53 -8.12
C GLY A 119 14.69 -29.24 -8.67
N GLN A 120 15.36 -28.48 -7.81
CA GLN A 120 16.04 -27.24 -8.17
C GLN A 120 17.21 -26.96 -7.24
N VAL A 121 18.20 -26.21 -7.74
CA VAL A 121 19.29 -25.69 -6.91
C VAL A 121 18.87 -24.33 -6.35
N PHE A 122 18.85 -24.21 -5.03
CA PHE A 122 18.50 -22.97 -4.35
C PHE A 122 19.71 -22.05 -4.18
N ALA A 123 20.83 -22.59 -3.74
CA ALA A 123 22.02 -21.81 -3.42
C ALA A 123 23.29 -22.51 -3.91
N LYS A 124 24.28 -21.70 -4.30
CA LYS A 124 25.61 -22.14 -4.72
C LYS A 124 26.69 -21.41 -3.91
N TYR A 125 27.82 -22.07 -3.68
CA TYR A 125 29.01 -21.42 -3.18
C TYR A 125 29.58 -20.40 -4.17
N SER A 126 30.42 -19.53 -3.71
CA SER A 126 31.11 -18.55 -4.59
C SER A 126 31.88 -19.21 -5.74
N THR A 127 32.31 -20.45 -5.58
CA THR A 127 32.96 -21.30 -6.60
C THR A 127 32.02 -21.76 -7.72
N GLY A 128 30.70 -21.61 -7.53
CA GLY A 128 29.67 -22.10 -8.46
C GLY A 128 29.19 -23.53 -8.18
N SER A 129 29.81 -24.25 -7.24
CA SER A 129 29.34 -25.58 -6.80
C SER A 129 28.04 -25.47 -6.01
N THR A 130 27.23 -26.53 -6.04
CA THR A 130 25.95 -26.59 -5.32
C THR A 130 26.18 -26.53 -3.81
N MET A 131 25.42 -25.69 -3.11
CA MET A 131 25.39 -25.55 -1.67
C MET A 131 24.11 -26.14 -1.09
N VAL A 132 22.96 -25.71 -1.62
CA VAL A 132 21.64 -26.20 -1.19
C VAL A 132 20.79 -26.51 -2.40
N GLU A 133 20.23 -27.72 -2.46
CA GLU A 133 19.33 -28.14 -3.52
C GLU A 133 18.08 -28.84 -2.99
N LEU A 134 17.01 -28.84 -3.78
CA LEU A 134 15.81 -29.62 -3.52
C LEU A 134 15.84 -30.90 -4.32
N ARG A 135 15.76 -32.06 -3.65
CA ARG A 135 15.41 -33.31 -4.25
C ARG A 135 13.89 -33.35 -4.45
N GLY A 136 13.46 -33.10 -5.66
CA GLY A 136 12.07 -32.94 -6.05
C GLY A 136 11.50 -34.16 -6.78
N HIS A 137 10.39 -33.95 -7.49
CA HIS A 137 9.68 -34.99 -8.23
C HIS A 137 10.58 -35.70 -9.25
N GLY A 138 10.59 -37.05 -9.14
CA GLY A 138 11.42 -37.90 -10.01
C GLY A 138 12.89 -38.04 -9.55
N GLN A 139 13.22 -37.57 -8.36
CA GLN A 139 14.51 -37.75 -7.70
C GLN A 139 14.34 -38.58 -6.43
N TYR A 140 15.43 -38.83 -5.69
CA TYR A 140 15.41 -39.54 -4.43
C TYR A 140 16.44 -38.97 -3.46
N ALA A 141 16.23 -39.21 -2.18
CA ALA A 141 17.17 -38.92 -1.10
C ALA A 141 17.51 -40.20 -0.35
N ALA A 142 18.81 -40.46 -0.11
CA ALA A 142 19.21 -41.48 0.85
C ALA A 142 18.89 -40.99 2.27
N CYS A 143 18.41 -41.88 3.14
CA CYS A 143 17.88 -41.50 4.43
C CYS A 143 18.24 -42.49 5.55
N TYR A 144 17.94 -42.11 6.79
CA TYR A 144 17.96 -43.02 7.93
C TYR A 144 17.05 -44.24 7.64
N PRO A 145 17.40 -45.47 8.04
CA PRO A 145 18.49 -45.87 8.93
C PRO A 145 19.83 -46.22 8.23
N SER A 146 20.05 -45.69 7.01
CA SER A 146 21.36 -45.88 6.38
C SER A 146 22.48 -45.32 7.25
N ALA A 147 23.63 -46.06 7.29
CA ALA A 147 24.76 -45.66 8.11
C ALA A 147 25.23 -44.23 7.82
N GLY A 148 25.43 -43.44 8.87
CA GLY A 148 25.86 -42.03 8.80
C GLY A 148 24.71 -41.02 8.70
N TYR A 149 23.44 -41.44 8.74
CA TYR A 149 22.29 -40.56 8.85
C TYR A 149 21.77 -40.55 10.28
N THR A 150 21.66 -39.37 10.90
CA THR A 150 21.21 -39.25 12.30
C THR A 150 20.20 -38.12 12.43
N HIS A 151 19.08 -38.41 13.09
CA HIS A 151 18.06 -37.45 13.41
C HIS A 151 18.60 -36.37 14.36
N THR A 152 18.34 -35.09 14.10
CA THR A 152 18.82 -33.95 14.89
C THR A 152 17.72 -33.11 15.47
N SER A 153 16.62 -32.86 14.74
CA SER A 153 15.52 -32.06 15.25
C SER A 153 14.22 -32.25 14.44
N GLY A 154 13.09 -31.91 15.06
CA GLY A 154 11.74 -32.12 14.50
C GLY A 154 11.18 -33.48 14.86
N ASN A 155 10.03 -33.85 14.28
CA ASN A 155 9.47 -35.19 14.38
C ASN A 155 10.26 -36.13 13.48
N ASP A 156 10.12 -37.47 13.71
CA ASP A 156 10.62 -38.44 12.75
C ASP A 156 9.99 -38.19 11.38
N TYR A 157 10.80 -38.25 10.32
CA TYR A 157 10.34 -37.89 8.95
C TYR A 157 9.19 -38.79 8.44
N ILE A 158 9.00 -39.93 9.03
CA ILE A 158 7.87 -40.85 8.75
C ILE A 158 6.54 -40.20 9.18
N LYS A 159 6.57 -39.38 10.24
CA LYS A 159 5.39 -38.81 10.91
C LYS A 159 5.29 -37.30 10.69
N LEU A 160 5.78 -36.81 9.56
CA LEU A 160 5.68 -35.38 9.23
C LEU A 160 4.27 -34.96 8.85
N GLU A 161 3.83 -33.81 9.36
CA GLU A 161 2.65 -33.11 8.89
C GLU A 161 2.90 -32.52 7.50
N TYR A 162 1.83 -32.31 6.73
CA TYR A 162 1.95 -31.71 5.41
C TYR A 162 2.21 -30.18 5.54
N TYR A 163 3.11 -29.69 4.70
CA TYR A 163 3.27 -28.25 4.52
C TYR A 163 2.06 -27.74 3.72
N GLU A 164 1.20 -26.95 4.36
CA GLU A 164 -0.05 -26.43 3.78
C GLU A 164 0.02 -24.94 3.44
N ASP A 165 1.08 -24.24 3.90
CA ASP A 165 1.33 -22.83 3.58
C ASP A 165 1.98 -22.66 2.20
N ASP A 166 2.19 -21.40 1.77
CA ASP A 166 2.90 -21.10 0.54
C ASP A 166 4.37 -21.53 0.63
N ILE A 167 4.71 -22.59 -0.10
CA ILE A 167 6.04 -23.20 -0.11
C ILE A 167 7.11 -22.26 -0.70
N ASP A 168 6.72 -21.27 -1.51
CA ASP A 168 7.65 -20.32 -2.13
C ASP A 168 8.33 -19.45 -1.07
N ASN A 169 7.69 -19.18 0.05
CA ASN A 169 8.29 -18.46 1.18
C ASN A 169 9.50 -19.21 1.75
N LEU A 170 9.39 -20.52 1.94
CA LEU A 170 10.50 -21.35 2.39
C LEU A 170 11.62 -21.39 1.34
N PHE A 171 11.27 -21.49 0.08
CA PHE A 171 12.23 -21.60 -1.01
C PHE A 171 12.97 -20.27 -1.26
N ASP A 172 12.29 -19.15 -1.19
CA ASP A 172 12.91 -17.83 -1.36
C ASP A 172 13.84 -17.50 -0.19
N PHE A 173 13.48 -17.91 1.02
CA PHE A 173 14.39 -17.81 2.17
C PHE A 173 15.67 -18.64 1.93
N ILE A 174 15.58 -19.89 1.47
CA ILE A 174 16.77 -20.73 1.19
C ILE A 174 17.61 -20.14 0.05
N LYS A 175 17.00 -19.55 -0.98
CA LYS A 175 17.73 -18.87 -2.07
C LYS A 175 18.56 -17.68 -1.57
N SER A 176 18.22 -17.08 -0.43
CA SER A 176 19.00 -15.97 0.14
C SER A 176 20.43 -16.35 0.53
N TYR A 177 20.69 -17.64 0.77
CA TYR A 177 22.04 -18.16 1.06
C TYR A 177 22.96 -18.25 -0.17
N ASN A 178 22.48 -17.98 -1.38
CA ASN A 178 23.26 -18.11 -2.60
C ASN A 178 24.45 -17.12 -2.64
N GLN A 179 25.67 -17.68 -2.62
CA GLN A 179 26.93 -16.92 -2.65
C GLN A 179 27.51 -16.80 -4.06
N HIS A 180 27.00 -17.59 -5.00
CA HIS A 180 27.50 -17.56 -6.36
C HIS A 180 26.91 -16.36 -7.09
N HIS A 181 27.60 -15.25 -6.97
CA HIS A 181 27.50 -14.18 -7.94
C HIS A 181 28.47 -14.55 -9.06
N SER A 182 27.93 -15.08 -10.18
CA SER A 182 28.75 -15.19 -11.40
C SER A 182 29.41 -13.81 -11.60
N VAL A 183 30.73 -13.79 -11.65
CA VAL A 183 31.49 -12.61 -12.07
C VAL A 183 31.31 -12.52 -13.60
N SER A 184 30.08 -12.31 -14.03
CA SER A 184 29.73 -11.53 -15.19
C SER A 184 29.68 -10.10 -14.70
N LEU A 185 30.27 -9.15 -15.40
CA LEU A 185 30.00 -7.71 -15.30
C LEU A 185 28.56 -7.51 -14.82
N PRO A 186 28.26 -6.60 -13.89
CA PRO A 186 27.10 -6.69 -13.00
C PRO A 186 25.81 -6.85 -13.76
N HIS A 187 25.39 -8.08 -13.97
CA HIS A 187 24.00 -8.40 -14.25
C HIS A 187 23.27 -8.25 -12.92
N LYS A 188 22.78 -7.07 -12.69
CA LYS A 188 21.72 -6.84 -11.72
C LYS A 188 20.51 -7.66 -12.17
N ASN A 189 20.33 -8.87 -11.64
CA ASN A 189 19.13 -9.70 -11.85
C ASN A 189 17.86 -9.17 -11.16
N THR A 190 17.87 -7.91 -10.73
CA THR A 190 16.68 -7.14 -10.31
C THR A 190 16.30 -6.09 -11.35
N THR A 191 16.86 -6.12 -12.56
CA THR A 191 16.69 -5.08 -13.59
C THR A 191 15.88 -5.50 -14.80
N ASP A 192 15.52 -6.76 -14.95
CA ASP A 192 14.91 -7.21 -16.21
C ASP A 192 13.44 -6.79 -16.37
N LYS A 193 12.69 -6.64 -15.28
CA LYS A 193 11.42 -5.89 -15.33
C LYS A 193 11.63 -4.38 -15.52
N LYS A 194 12.69 -3.80 -14.97
CA LYS A 194 13.00 -2.37 -15.09
C LYS A 194 13.49 -1.95 -16.49
N TRP A 195 14.13 -2.81 -17.27
CA TRP A 195 14.62 -2.43 -18.60
C TRP A 195 13.49 -2.15 -19.60
N ALA A 196 12.45 -2.96 -19.63
CA ALA A 196 11.29 -2.70 -20.48
C ALA A 196 10.45 -1.49 -20.02
N GLU A 197 10.47 -1.17 -18.74
CA GLU A 197 9.85 0.04 -18.17
C GLU A 197 10.67 1.31 -18.47
N THR A 198 11.94 1.19 -18.79
CA THR A 198 12.80 2.33 -19.18
C THR A 198 12.70 2.71 -20.66
N TRP A 199 12.13 1.85 -21.50
CA TRP A 199 11.97 2.16 -22.92
C TRP A 199 10.85 3.19 -23.12
N LYS A 200 11.23 4.35 -23.65
CA LYS A 200 10.31 5.47 -23.87
C LYS A 200 10.01 5.60 -25.36
N LEU A 201 8.75 5.75 -25.72
CA LEU A 201 8.33 6.08 -27.10
C LEU A 201 8.90 7.44 -27.57
N THR A 202 9.39 8.25 -26.65
CA THR A 202 9.99 9.57 -26.91
C THR A 202 11.45 9.51 -27.29
N THR A 203 12.11 8.35 -27.15
CA THR A 203 13.51 8.16 -27.57
C THR A 203 13.59 7.21 -28.78
N PRO A 204 14.54 7.39 -29.72
CA PRO A 204 14.64 6.57 -30.93
C PRO A 204 14.84 5.09 -30.63
N ASP A 205 15.72 4.79 -29.66
CA ASP A 205 16.04 3.46 -29.18
C ASP A 205 14.86 2.85 -28.42
N GLY A 206 14.21 3.62 -27.53
CA GLY A 206 13.04 3.17 -26.77
C GLY A 206 11.87 2.83 -27.69
N LYS A 207 11.57 3.70 -28.67
CA LYS A 207 10.53 3.47 -29.65
C LYS A 207 10.81 2.23 -30.51
N TYR A 208 12.05 2.07 -30.97
CA TYR A 208 12.44 0.87 -31.73
C TYR A 208 12.28 -0.41 -30.90
N ASN A 209 12.69 -0.39 -29.65
CA ASN A 209 12.53 -1.54 -28.73
C ASN A 209 11.06 -1.94 -28.51
N LEU A 210 10.15 -0.96 -28.49
CA LEU A 210 8.72 -1.20 -28.23
C LEU A 210 7.92 -1.60 -29.47
N GLU A 211 8.31 -1.08 -30.67
CA GLU A 211 7.49 -1.20 -31.86
C GLU A 211 8.09 -2.13 -32.94
N CYS A 212 9.39 -2.46 -32.86
CA CYS A 212 10.12 -3.11 -33.98
C CYS A 212 10.67 -4.50 -33.64
N GLU A 213 9.98 -5.27 -32.80
CA GLU A 213 10.38 -6.64 -32.44
C GLU A 213 10.51 -7.55 -33.69
N GLU A 214 9.53 -7.51 -34.59
CA GLU A 214 9.54 -8.33 -35.78
C GLU A 214 10.65 -7.90 -36.76
N GLU A 215 10.93 -6.59 -36.89
CA GLU A 215 12.05 -6.08 -37.67
C GLU A 215 13.39 -6.61 -37.14
N ALA A 216 13.55 -6.65 -35.81
CA ALA A 216 14.74 -7.22 -35.17
C ALA A 216 14.89 -8.72 -35.44
N LYS A 217 13.80 -9.48 -35.46
CA LYS A 217 13.81 -10.92 -35.83
C LYS A 217 14.18 -11.12 -37.28
N GLU A 218 13.72 -10.28 -38.19
CA GLU A 218 14.12 -10.34 -39.59
C GLU A 218 15.64 -10.02 -39.77
N LEU A 219 16.19 -9.10 -39.01
CA LEU A 219 17.63 -8.84 -38.98
C LEU A 219 18.44 -10.05 -38.51
N LEU A 220 17.95 -10.76 -37.48
CA LEU A 220 18.58 -12.02 -37.04
C LEU A 220 18.58 -13.07 -38.16
N LYS A 221 17.47 -13.25 -38.86
CA LYS A 221 17.38 -14.18 -40.01
C LYS A 221 18.34 -13.78 -41.11
N LYS A 222 18.48 -12.48 -41.41
CA LYS A 222 19.39 -11.95 -42.45
C LYS A 222 20.85 -12.32 -42.20
N ILE A 223 21.28 -12.44 -40.96
CA ILE A 223 22.63 -12.84 -40.59
C ILE A 223 22.76 -14.33 -40.24
N GLY A 224 21.76 -15.12 -40.61
CA GLY A 224 21.82 -16.58 -40.58
C GLY A 224 21.28 -17.26 -39.33
N TRP A 225 20.71 -16.52 -38.39
CA TRP A 225 19.98 -17.13 -37.27
C TRP A 225 18.66 -17.75 -37.75
N GLN A 226 18.35 -18.94 -37.26
CA GLN A 226 17.18 -19.71 -37.67
C GLN A 226 16.18 -19.84 -36.56
N PHE A 227 14.93 -19.46 -36.84
CA PHE A 227 13.81 -19.71 -35.91
C PHE A 227 13.50 -21.21 -35.87
N CYS A 228 13.35 -21.77 -34.67
CA CYS A 228 13.10 -23.19 -34.47
C CYS A 228 11.67 -23.49 -34.09
N LYS A 229 11.21 -22.92 -32.98
CA LYS A 229 9.85 -23.11 -32.46
C LYS A 229 9.45 -22.03 -31.48
N LYS A 230 8.13 -21.81 -31.32
CA LYS A 230 7.53 -20.97 -30.31
C LYS A 230 7.04 -21.82 -29.16
N ARG A 231 7.19 -21.32 -27.91
CA ARG A 231 6.71 -21.95 -26.68
C ARG A 231 5.30 -21.47 -26.35
N ALA A 232 4.66 -22.18 -25.40
CA ALA A 232 3.34 -21.82 -24.91
C ALA A 232 3.32 -20.46 -24.17
N ASP A 233 4.45 -20.04 -23.58
CA ASP A 233 4.64 -18.74 -22.94
C ASP A 233 4.90 -17.59 -23.91
N GLY A 234 4.89 -17.88 -25.23
CA GLY A 234 5.14 -16.90 -26.30
C GLY A 234 6.61 -16.72 -26.66
N SER A 235 7.56 -17.21 -25.87
CA SER A 235 9.00 -17.14 -26.18
C SER A 235 9.38 -18.06 -27.33
N GLU A 236 10.50 -17.73 -28.00
CA GLU A 236 10.96 -18.43 -29.20
C GLU A 236 12.36 -18.97 -28.99
N TYR A 237 12.61 -20.18 -29.54
CA TYR A 237 13.94 -20.78 -29.64
C TYR A 237 14.57 -20.51 -31.01
N TRP A 238 15.84 -20.17 -30.99
CA TRP A 238 16.63 -19.83 -32.18
C TRP A 238 17.93 -20.64 -32.21
N THR A 239 18.35 -21.03 -33.40
CA THR A 239 19.64 -21.70 -33.65
C THR A 239 20.60 -20.76 -34.36
N ARG A 240 21.85 -20.75 -33.93
CA ARG A 240 22.91 -19.91 -34.50
C ARG A 240 23.24 -20.28 -35.97
N PRO A 241 23.86 -19.34 -36.72
CA PRO A 241 24.38 -19.66 -38.05
C PRO A 241 25.29 -20.91 -38.03
N ASN A 242 25.31 -21.63 -39.11
CA ASN A 242 26.12 -22.84 -39.34
C ASN A 242 25.85 -24.02 -38.37
N LYS A 243 24.73 -24.03 -37.68
CA LYS A 243 24.26 -25.14 -36.88
C LYS A 243 22.91 -25.65 -37.40
N ASP A 244 22.75 -27.00 -37.54
CA ASP A 244 21.44 -27.58 -37.89
C ASP A 244 20.46 -27.41 -36.74
N ILE A 245 19.21 -27.09 -37.08
CA ILE A 245 18.11 -27.00 -36.09
C ILE A 245 17.97 -28.28 -35.30
N LYS A 246 18.27 -29.42 -35.90
CA LYS A 246 18.22 -30.75 -35.26
C LYS A 246 19.25 -30.91 -34.13
N ASP A 247 20.34 -30.16 -34.16
CA ASP A 247 21.41 -30.21 -33.15
C ASP A 247 21.15 -29.33 -31.94
N GLY A 248 19.95 -28.76 -31.81
CA GLY A 248 19.47 -27.99 -30.68
C GLY A 248 19.60 -26.49 -30.82
N PHE A 249 19.15 -25.80 -29.80
CA PHE A 249 19.00 -24.34 -29.78
C PHE A 249 20.27 -23.63 -29.29
N SER A 250 20.41 -22.36 -29.65
CA SER A 250 21.57 -21.51 -29.28
C SER A 250 21.17 -20.21 -28.61
N ALA A 251 19.89 -19.80 -28.73
CA ALA A 251 19.35 -18.57 -28.16
C ALA A 251 17.85 -18.68 -27.93
N THR A 252 17.32 -17.75 -27.10
CA THR A 252 15.89 -17.51 -26.91
C THR A 252 15.55 -16.06 -27.24
N PHE A 253 14.34 -15.83 -27.80
CA PHE A 253 13.76 -14.49 -27.96
C PHE A 253 12.46 -14.40 -27.21
N GLY A 254 12.24 -13.29 -26.48
CA GLY A 254 10.96 -13.04 -25.80
C GLY A 254 10.77 -13.82 -24.48
N HIS A 255 11.76 -14.56 -23.99
CA HIS A 255 11.71 -15.13 -22.63
C HIS A 255 11.71 -14.03 -21.56
N GLN A 256 12.41 -12.96 -21.80
CA GLN A 256 12.23 -11.64 -21.19
C GLN A 256 11.69 -10.73 -22.29
N LYS A 257 10.71 -9.88 -21.96
CA LYS A 257 9.99 -9.05 -22.95
C LYS A 257 10.90 -8.51 -24.06
N SER A 258 10.70 -8.98 -25.27
CA SER A 258 11.41 -8.56 -26.51
C SER A 258 12.96 -8.70 -26.49
N MET A 259 13.52 -9.45 -25.54
CA MET A 259 14.97 -9.64 -25.43
C MET A 259 15.43 -10.94 -26.14
N PHE A 260 16.52 -10.83 -26.86
CA PHE A 260 17.22 -11.95 -27.49
C PHE A 260 18.41 -12.37 -26.64
N TYR A 261 18.34 -13.53 -25.99
CA TYR A 261 19.37 -14.06 -25.09
C TYR A 261 20.13 -15.21 -25.76
N ILE A 262 21.46 -15.11 -25.85
CA ILE A 262 22.34 -16.11 -26.46
C ILE A 262 23.05 -16.90 -25.34
N PHE A 263 22.85 -18.21 -25.30
CA PHE A 263 23.51 -19.13 -24.39
C PHE A 263 24.58 -20.01 -25.02
N SER A 264 24.73 -19.99 -26.35
CA SER A 264 25.78 -20.71 -27.05
C SER A 264 27.17 -20.10 -26.78
N GLU A 265 28.20 -20.96 -26.64
CA GLU A 265 29.57 -20.53 -26.30
C GLU A 265 30.50 -20.45 -27.56
N ASP A 266 30.02 -20.76 -28.75
CA ASP A 266 30.81 -20.75 -30.01
C ASP A 266 30.91 -19.32 -30.55
N GLY A 267 32.02 -18.65 -30.23
CA GLY A 267 32.22 -17.22 -30.46
C GLY A 267 32.20 -16.78 -31.93
N SER A 268 32.79 -17.57 -32.86
CA SER A 268 32.90 -17.15 -34.26
C SER A 268 31.59 -17.25 -35.06
N SER A 269 30.67 -18.11 -34.63
CA SER A 269 29.40 -18.34 -35.33
C SER A 269 28.25 -17.46 -34.81
N ILE A 270 28.47 -16.68 -33.78
CA ILE A 270 27.44 -15.80 -33.19
C ILE A 270 27.69 -14.31 -33.46
N GLU A 271 28.80 -13.94 -34.13
CA GLU A 271 29.07 -12.53 -34.48
C GLU A 271 27.88 -11.87 -35.20
N PRO A 272 27.56 -10.60 -34.91
CA PRO A 272 28.29 -9.62 -34.09
C PRO A 272 27.93 -9.64 -32.58
N PHE A 273 27.37 -10.71 -32.09
CA PHE A 273 26.93 -10.85 -30.69
C PHE A 273 27.98 -11.55 -29.83
N ASN A 274 27.82 -11.48 -28.52
CA ASN A 274 28.61 -12.22 -27.53
C ASN A 274 27.76 -13.29 -26.82
N SER A 275 28.42 -14.36 -26.42
CA SER A 275 27.81 -15.44 -25.60
C SER A 275 27.34 -14.94 -24.24
N LYS A 276 26.29 -15.55 -23.70
CA LYS A 276 25.71 -15.27 -22.36
C LYS A 276 25.27 -13.81 -22.18
N GLN A 277 24.81 -13.15 -23.23
CA GLN A 277 24.32 -11.78 -23.22
C GLN A 277 22.89 -11.67 -23.77
N SER A 278 22.17 -10.64 -23.28
CA SER A 278 20.84 -10.27 -23.75
C SER A 278 20.93 -9.02 -24.65
N TYR A 279 20.16 -9.01 -25.71
CA TYR A 279 20.13 -7.94 -26.72
C TYR A 279 18.69 -7.47 -26.90
N SER A 280 18.44 -6.17 -26.76
CA SER A 280 17.16 -5.57 -27.13
C SER A 280 17.03 -5.46 -28.68
N PRO A 281 15.83 -5.24 -29.22
CA PRO A 281 15.64 -4.98 -30.65
C PRO A 281 16.57 -3.87 -31.18
N PHE A 282 16.75 -2.77 -30.44
CA PHE A 282 17.67 -1.70 -30.82
C PHE A 282 19.14 -2.13 -30.78
N ASN A 283 19.53 -3.00 -29.85
CA ASN A 283 20.88 -3.56 -29.81
C ASN A 283 21.15 -4.42 -31.10
N ILE A 284 20.18 -5.26 -31.47
CA ILE A 284 20.26 -6.07 -32.68
C ILE A 284 20.37 -5.16 -33.91
N TYR A 285 19.49 -4.14 -34.00
CA TYR A 285 19.52 -3.16 -35.11
C TYR A 285 20.88 -2.47 -35.21
N THR A 286 21.45 -2.01 -34.12
CA THR A 286 22.72 -1.29 -34.08
C THR A 286 23.89 -2.18 -34.46
N LEU A 287 23.94 -3.40 -33.92
CA LEU A 287 25.03 -4.33 -34.21
C LEU A 287 25.00 -4.81 -35.65
N VAL A 288 23.82 -5.13 -36.18
CA VAL A 288 23.66 -5.70 -37.54
C VAL A 288 23.78 -4.64 -38.64
N ASN A 289 23.15 -3.47 -38.49
CA ASN A 289 23.10 -2.45 -39.54
C ASN A 289 24.21 -1.39 -39.42
N HIS A 290 24.71 -1.15 -38.22
CA HIS A 290 25.64 -0.05 -37.94
C HIS A 290 26.96 -0.52 -37.30
N GLN A 291 27.22 -1.84 -37.24
CA GLN A 291 28.48 -2.41 -36.72
C GLN A 291 28.84 -1.88 -35.31
N GLY A 292 27.83 -1.60 -34.47
CA GLY A 292 28.02 -1.07 -33.14
C GLY A 292 28.15 0.46 -33.03
N ASP A 293 27.93 1.22 -34.11
CA ASP A 293 27.86 2.70 -34.04
C ASP A 293 26.47 3.15 -33.49
N TRP A 294 26.37 3.21 -32.17
CA TRP A 294 25.14 3.60 -31.45
C TRP A 294 24.64 4.99 -31.80
N LYS A 295 25.58 5.92 -32.12
CA LYS A 295 25.22 7.29 -32.46
C LYS A 295 24.55 7.33 -33.84
N LYS A 296 25.18 6.70 -34.84
CA LYS A 296 24.65 6.63 -36.19
C LYS A 296 23.29 5.92 -36.22
N ALA A 297 23.15 4.82 -35.48
CA ALA A 297 21.88 4.10 -35.35
C ALA A 297 20.78 4.99 -34.77
N LYS A 298 21.05 5.73 -33.70
CA LYS A 298 20.08 6.67 -33.10
C LYS A 298 19.72 7.83 -34.02
N ASP A 299 20.70 8.41 -34.71
CA ASP A 299 20.47 9.53 -35.62
C ASP A 299 19.61 9.11 -36.83
N GLU A 300 19.81 7.91 -37.36
CA GLU A 300 18.97 7.34 -38.43
C GLU A 300 17.53 7.10 -37.95
N LEU A 301 17.35 6.52 -36.74
CA LEU A 301 16.03 6.31 -36.17
C LEU A 301 15.33 7.63 -35.81
N LYS A 302 16.06 8.68 -35.40
CA LYS A 302 15.48 10.02 -35.24
C LYS A 302 14.87 10.54 -36.54
N LEU A 303 15.57 10.35 -37.65
CA LEU A 303 15.05 10.71 -38.98
C LEU A 303 13.85 9.83 -39.36
N LYS A 304 14.00 8.48 -39.23
CA LYS A 304 12.91 7.52 -39.50
C LYS A 304 11.62 7.83 -38.77
N TYR A 305 11.71 8.25 -37.50
CA TYR A 305 10.55 8.53 -36.64
C TYR A 305 10.17 10.00 -36.62
N ASN A 306 10.84 10.85 -37.37
CA ASN A 306 10.60 12.30 -37.36
C ASN A 306 10.70 12.91 -35.94
N MET A 307 11.64 12.38 -35.12
CA MET A 307 11.83 12.83 -33.74
C MET A 307 12.51 14.19 -33.68
N PRO A 308 12.08 15.08 -32.79
CA PRO A 308 12.66 16.40 -32.68
C PRO A 308 14.12 16.35 -32.19
N ASP A 309 14.91 17.31 -32.67
CA ASP A 309 16.25 17.57 -32.15
C ASP A 309 16.12 18.22 -30.76
N ASP A 310 16.61 17.52 -29.72
CA ASP A 310 16.54 18.00 -28.33
C ASP A 310 17.62 19.02 -27.96
N ASP A 311 18.42 19.45 -28.91
CA ASP A 311 19.44 20.49 -28.73
C ASP A 311 18.75 21.88 -28.63
N PHE A 312 18.61 22.38 -27.40
CA PHE A 312 17.92 23.63 -27.10
C PHE A 312 18.82 24.86 -27.11
N TRP A 313 20.00 24.76 -27.64
CA TRP A 313 20.98 25.85 -27.75
C TRP A 313 21.38 26.09 -29.22
N SER A 314 22.05 27.21 -29.44
CA SER A 314 22.73 27.51 -30.68
C SER A 314 24.17 27.96 -30.39
N THR A 315 25.06 27.75 -31.33
CA THR A 315 26.45 28.21 -31.25
C THR A 315 26.62 29.47 -32.07
N THR A 316 27.24 30.48 -31.50
CA THR A 316 27.59 31.73 -32.23
C THR A 316 28.79 31.50 -33.15
N GLN A 317 29.08 32.44 -34.03
CA GLN A 317 30.26 32.40 -34.90
C GLN A 317 31.58 32.31 -34.11
N ASN A 318 31.60 32.83 -32.88
CA ASN A 318 32.75 32.81 -31.98
C ASN A 318 32.79 31.55 -31.08
N GLY A 319 31.94 30.55 -31.32
CA GLY A 319 31.90 29.30 -30.54
C GLY A 319 31.16 29.38 -29.19
N ALA A 320 30.57 30.52 -28.83
CA ALA A 320 29.83 30.64 -27.60
C ALA A 320 28.43 30.02 -27.74
N TYR A 321 27.93 29.42 -26.67
CA TYR A 321 26.59 28.82 -26.63
C TYR A 321 25.53 29.83 -26.16
N ASN A 322 24.39 29.85 -26.82
CA ASN A 322 23.23 30.65 -26.45
C ASN A 322 21.98 29.77 -26.37
N LEU A 323 21.11 30.08 -25.39
CA LEU A 323 19.81 29.43 -25.29
C LEU A 323 18.91 29.85 -26.46
N ASN A 324 18.30 28.87 -27.13
CA ASN A 324 17.21 29.08 -28.06
C ASN A 324 15.88 28.83 -27.36
N ASN A 325 15.13 29.88 -27.03
CA ASN A 325 13.91 29.80 -26.23
C ASN A 325 12.85 28.88 -26.87
N LEU A 326 12.68 28.90 -28.20
CA LEU A 326 11.71 28.04 -28.87
C LEU A 326 12.10 26.57 -28.80
N ARG A 327 13.39 26.27 -29.03
CA ARG A 327 13.89 24.90 -28.90
C ARG A 327 13.86 24.43 -27.46
N PHE A 328 14.16 25.28 -26.49
CA PHE A 328 14.07 24.95 -25.07
C PHE A 328 12.62 24.63 -24.64
N LYS A 329 11.66 25.46 -25.12
CA LYS A 329 10.24 25.14 -24.93
C LYS A 329 9.89 23.77 -25.51
N LYS A 330 10.27 23.49 -26.76
CA LYS A 330 10.03 22.19 -27.39
C LYS A 330 10.70 21.04 -26.64
N PHE A 331 11.94 21.25 -26.18
CA PHE A 331 12.64 20.28 -25.34
C PHE A 331 11.83 19.95 -24.08
N LEU A 332 11.37 20.94 -23.33
CA LEU A 332 10.56 20.71 -22.14
C LEU A 332 9.22 20.03 -22.46
N ASP A 333 8.54 20.45 -23.56
CA ASP A 333 7.28 19.84 -24.01
C ASP A 333 7.47 18.37 -24.42
N ASN A 334 8.60 18.04 -25.08
CA ASN A 334 8.96 16.66 -25.49
C ASN A 334 9.31 15.75 -24.30
N HIS A 335 9.78 16.35 -23.21
CA HIS A 335 10.05 15.67 -21.96
C HIS A 335 8.87 15.73 -20.97
N ASP A 336 7.68 16.01 -21.53
CA ASP A 336 6.40 16.02 -20.82
C ASP A 336 6.30 16.99 -19.65
N PHE A 337 7.07 18.11 -19.73
CA PHE A 337 6.83 19.26 -18.89
C PHE A 337 5.74 20.14 -19.51
N PHE A 338 4.79 20.53 -18.72
CA PHE A 338 3.72 21.43 -19.13
C PHE A 338 3.19 22.23 -17.93
N LYS A 339 2.35 23.21 -18.20
CA LYS A 339 1.63 23.96 -17.16
C LYS A 339 0.15 23.66 -17.22
N ASN A 340 -0.47 23.64 -16.04
CA ASN A 340 -1.91 23.61 -15.88
C ASN A 340 -2.34 24.87 -15.11
N SER A 341 -3.32 25.59 -15.64
CA SER A 341 -3.90 26.76 -14.99
C SER A 341 -5.35 26.47 -14.63
N PRO A 342 -5.61 25.98 -13.41
CA PRO A 342 -6.98 25.63 -12.99
C PRO A 342 -7.93 26.83 -12.92
N GLU A 343 -7.40 28.06 -12.90
CA GLU A 343 -8.18 29.29 -12.93
C GLU A 343 -7.70 30.29 -14.00
N PRO A 344 -8.60 31.12 -14.55
CA PRO A 344 -8.27 32.11 -15.59
C PRO A 344 -7.25 33.18 -15.17
N ASN A 345 -7.06 33.38 -13.86
CA ASN A 345 -6.36 34.55 -13.30
C ASN A 345 -4.86 34.31 -12.98
N GLY A 346 -4.20 33.43 -13.67
CA GLY A 346 -2.77 33.63 -13.82
C GLY A 346 -1.82 32.75 -13.05
N THR A 347 -2.21 31.97 -12.05
CA THR A 347 -1.31 31.01 -11.40
C THR A 347 -1.35 29.68 -12.11
N PHE A 348 -0.21 29.26 -12.63
CA PHE A 348 -0.08 27.92 -13.22
C PHE A 348 0.69 26.98 -12.31
N GLN A 349 0.34 25.71 -12.34
CA GLN A 349 1.15 24.62 -11.78
C GLN A 349 2.04 24.07 -12.89
N MET A 350 3.33 23.88 -12.58
CA MET A 350 4.24 23.15 -13.47
C MET A 350 4.13 21.67 -13.16
N ILE A 351 4.03 20.87 -14.21
CA ILE A 351 3.78 19.44 -14.11
C ILE A 351 4.73 18.72 -15.05
N LYS A 352 5.25 17.59 -14.57
CA LYS A 352 5.93 16.58 -15.38
C LYS A 352 5.10 15.31 -15.41
N LYS A 353 4.78 14.84 -16.61
CA LYS A 353 4.05 13.59 -16.80
C LYS A 353 5.02 12.44 -17.08
N GLU A 354 4.81 11.30 -16.42
CA GLU A 354 5.57 10.07 -16.61
C GLU A 354 4.59 8.90 -16.79
N GLY A 355 4.33 8.52 -18.04
CA GLY A 355 3.26 7.62 -18.37
C GLY A 355 1.89 8.24 -17.97
N ILE A 356 1.16 7.60 -17.09
CA ILE A 356 -0.10 8.14 -16.55
C ILE A 356 0.10 8.99 -15.30
N PHE A 357 1.30 8.98 -14.70
CA PHE A 357 1.58 9.69 -13.45
C PHE A 357 1.92 11.15 -13.69
N LEU A 358 1.36 12.02 -12.89
CA LEU A 358 1.63 13.45 -12.84
C LEU A 358 2.43 13.78 -11.59
N ASN A 359 3.52 14.50 -11.78
CA ASN A 359 4.33 15.05 -10.71
C ASN A 359 4.21 16.58 -10.74
N GLN A 360 3.79 17.19 -9.64
CA GLN A 360 3.94 18.63 -9.49
C GLN A 360 5.44 18.93 -9.35
N VAL A 361 5.95 19.84 -10.18
CA VAL A 361 7.36 20.23 -10.19
C VAL A 361 7.52 21.72 -9.94
N PHE A 362 8.66 22.11 -9.38
CA PHE A 362 9.04 23.47 -9.10
C PHE A 362 10.25 23.87 -9.93
N GLU A 363 10.62 25.13 -9.87
CA GLU A 363 11.75 25.72 -10.60
C GLU A 363 13.05 24.94 -10.42
N LYS A 364 13.28 24.45 -9.19
CA LYS A 364 14.44 23.60 -8.85
C LYS A 364 14.41 22.28 -9.62
N ASP A 365 13.27 21.63 -9.66
CA ASP A 365 13.12 20.29 -10.26
C ASP A 365 13.34 20.35 -11.76
N VAL A 366 12.85 21.40 -12.43
CA VAL A 366 13.08 21.65 -13.86
C VAL A 366 14.57 21.91 -14.12
N LYS A 367 15.23 22.73 -13.27
CA LYS A 367 16.65 23.01 -13.37
C LYS A 367 17.49 21.73 -13.24
N ASP A 368 17.26 20.98 -12.19
CA ASP A 368 18.02 19.78 -11.90
C ASP A 368 17.84 18.76 -13.05
N TYR A 369 16.60 18.57 -13.53
CA TYR A 369 16.33 17.71 -14.69
C TYR A 369 17.11 18.14 -15.96
N VAL A 370 17.15 19.42 -16.27
CA VAL A 370 17.87 19.95 -17.46
C VAL A 370 19.38 19.75 -17.32
N LEU A 371 19.93 19.99 -16.14
CA LEU A 371 21.36 19.80 -15.89
C LEU A 371 21.75 18.32 -15.93
N ASP A 372 20.95 17.46 -15.33
CA ASP A 372 21.16 15.99 -15.38
C ASP A 372 21.05 15.48 -16.83
N TYR A 373 20.06 15.96 -17.61
CA TYR A 373 19.93 15.62 -19.03
C TYR A 373 21.20 15.96 -19.83
N ILE A 374 21.80 17.14 -19.59
CA ILE A 374 23.03 17.57 -20.26
C ILE A 374 24.18 16.63 -19.94
N LEU A 375 24.31 16.21 -18.67
CA LEU A 375 25.37 15.31 -18.21
C LEU A 375 25.17 13.89 -18.74
N ASP A 376 23.98 13.33 -18.56
CA ASP A 376 23.64 11.95 -18.94
C ASP A 376 23.76 11.71 -20.46
N ASN A 377 23.43 12.74 -21.25
CA ASN A 377 23.52 12.67 -22.71
C ASN A 377 24.85 13.23 -23.23
N LYS A 378 25.84 13.45 -22.36
CA LYS A 378 27.20 13.90 -22.73
C LYS A 378 27.19 15.11 -23.68
N LYS A 379 26.32 16.09 -23.42
CA LYS A 379 26.24 17.32 -24.19
C LYS A 379 27.45 18.21 -23.88
N PRO A 380 27.79 19.21 -24.74
CA PRO A 380 28.96 20.03 -24.54
C PRO A 380 29.00 20.71 -23.17
N GLU A 381 30.17 20.73 -22.53
CA GLU A 381 30.37 21.38 -21.19
C GLU A 381 29.97 22.86 -21.21
N GLY A 382 30.18 23.58 -22.32
CA GLY A 382 29.76 24.96 -22.47
C GLY A 382 28.24 25.15 -22.40
N VAL A 383 27.44 24.12 -22.75
CA VAL A 383 25.98 24.15 -22.55
C VAL A 383 25.63 23.98 -21.06
N TYR A 384 26.32 23.10 -20.36
CA TYR A 384 26.17 22.96 -18.91
C TYR A 384 26.46 24.28 -18.21
N ASN A 385 27.60 24.92 -18.55
CA ASN A 385 28.02 26.21 -17.98
C ASN A 385 27.03 27.33 -18.33
N LEU A 386 26.45 27.34 -19.55
CA LEU A 386 25.40 28.26 -19.92
C LEU A 386 24.17 28.13 -19.02
N MET A 387 23.71 26.89 -18.78
CA MET A 387 22.48 26.64 -18.04
C MET A 387 22.68 26.81 -16.53
N SER A 388 23.77 26.28 -15.99
CA SER A 388 24.08 26.40 -14.54
C SER A 388 24.41 27.82 -14.10
N GLY A 389 25.05 28.61 -14.98
CA GLY A 389 25.42 30.01 -14.72
C GLY A 389 24.27 31.03 -14.92
N ASN A 390 23.15 30.63 -15.53
CA ASN A 390 22.05 31.55 -15.85
C ASN A 390 20.72 31.09 -15.22
N LEU A 391 20.60 31.19 -13.90
CA LEU A 391 19.41 30.78 -13.14
C LEU A 391 18.12 31.46 -13.59
N LYS A 392 18.20 32.58 -14.34
CA LYS A 392 17.02 33.25 -14.92
C LYS A 392 16.19 32.36 -15.82
N PHE A 393 16.81 31.35 -16.48
CA PHE A 393 16.11 30.41 -17.37
C PHE A 393 15.22 29.42 -16.61
N PHE A 394 15.37 29.33 -15.30
CA PHE A 394 14.58 28.49 -14.41
C PHE A 394 13.66 29.26 -13.50
N LYS A 395 13.57 30.59 -13.64
CA LYS A 395 12.58 31.37 -12.91
C LYS A 395 11.18 31.11 -13.44
N ARG A 396 10.19 31.21 -12.56
CA ARG A 396 8.78 30.95 -12.89
C ARG A 396 8.27 31.78 -14.06
N GLU A 397 8.67 33.04 -14.12
CA GLU A 397 8.29 33.94 -15.20
C GLU A 397 8.79 33.44 -16.56
N PHE A 398 10.02 32.92 -16.61
CA PHE A 398 10.59 32.36 -17.84
C PHE A 398 9.94 31.00 -18.15
N LEU A 399 9.74 30.13 -17.17
CA LEU A 399 9.08 28.84 -17.34
C LEU A 399 7.59 28.97 -17.70
N GLY A 400 7.03 30.16 -17.63
CA GLY A 400 5.73 30.49 -18.20
C GLY A 400 5.60 30.20 -19.71
N ILE A 401 6.73 29.96 -20.42
CA ILE A 401 6.74 29.49 -21.83
C ILE A 401 6.19 28.08 -22.01
N LEU A 402 6.10 27.25 -20.94
CA LEU A 402 5.56 25.91 -21.01
C LEU A 402 4.18 25.88 -21.66
N SER A 403 3.92 24.81 -22.43
CA SER A 403 2.60 24.61 -23.03
C SER A 403 1.53 24.37 -21.96
N SER A 404 0.37 25.00 -22.11
CA SER A 404 -0.80 24.71 -21.27
C SER A 404 -1.45 23.41 -21.72
N ARG A 405 -1.76 22.52 -20.78
CA ARG A 405 -2.52 21.29 -21.04
C ARG A 405 -3.57 21.10 -19.94
N ASP A 406 -4.75 20.69 -20.35
CA ASP A 406 -5.78 20.27 -19.42
C ASP A 406 -5.46 18.88 -18.86
N ILE A 407 -5.80 18.66 -17.61
CA ILE A 407 -5.56 17.40 -16.92
C ILE A 407 -6.89 16.70 -16.67
N THR A 408 -7.00 15.46 -17.13
CA THR A 408 -8.11 14.58 -16.76
C THR A 408 -7.60 13.52 -15.81
N LEU A 409 -8.06 13.59 -14.55
CA LEU A 409 -7.62 12.70 -13.46
C LEU A 409 -8.59 11.54 -13.28
N LEU A 410 -8.05 10.36 -12.96
CA LEU A 410 -8.85 9.28 -12.39
C LEU A 410 -9.22 9.66 -10.96
N LYS A 411 -10.51 9.81 -10.71
CA LYS A 411 -11.07 10.27 -9.42
C LYS A 411 -12.16 9.36 -8.95
N ASP A 412 -12.35 9.33 -7.63
CA ASP A 412 -13.52 8.69 -7.03
C ASP A 412 -14.81 9.28 -7.59
N THR A 413 -15.78 8.42 -7.80
CA THR A 413 -17.16 8.80 -8.18
C THR A 413 -18.10 8.57 -7.00
N LYS A 414 -19.35 8.93 -7.13
CA LYS A 414 -20.36 8.68 -6.09
C LYS A 414 -20.41 7.21 -5.66
N ASP A 415 -20.19 6.29 -6.60
CA ASP A 415 -20.43 4.86 -6.42
C ASP A 415 -19.15 4.02 -6.32
N CYS A 416 -17.97 4.63 -6.47
CA CYS A 416 -16.72 3.91 -6.33
C CYS A 416 -15.57 4.80 -5.81
N ALA A 417 -14.62 4.16 -5.13
CA ALA A 417 -13.35 4.73 -4.71
C ALA A 417 -12.18 4.03 -5.41
N TYR A 418 -11.07 4.76 -5.61
CA TYR A 418 -9.82 4.23 -6.15
C TYR A 418 -8.70 4.35 -5.12
N LEU A 419 -7.98 3.26 -4.93
CA LEU A 419 -6.74 3.22 -4.16
C LEU A 419 -5.60 2.83 -5.11
N PHE A 420 -4.55 3.64 -5.13
CA PHE A 420 -3.42 3.50 -6.05
C PHE A 420 -2.24 2.89 -5.30
N TYR A 421 -1.92 1.63 -5.57
CA TYR A 421 -0.77 0.92 -4.99
C TYR A 421 0.39 0.88 -5.98
N THR A 422 1.58 0.51 -5.55
CA THR A 422 2.74 0.42 -6.44
C THR A 422 2.53 -0.56 -7.59
N ASN A 423 1.85 -1.69 -7.34
CA ASN A 423 1.63 -2.76 -8.31
C ASN A 423 0.29 -2.67 -9.08
N CYS A 424 -0.71 -1.96 -8.57
CA CYS A 424 -2.05 -1.95 -9.18
C CYS A 424 -2.94 -0.80 -8.68
N ILE A 425 -4.10 -0.65 -9.30
CA ILE A 425 -5.20 0.18 -8.82
C ILE A 425 -6.29 -0.73 -8.27
N VAL A 426 -6.75 -0.46 -7.06
CA VAL A 426 -7.92 -1.15 -6.51
C VAL A 426 -9.13 -0.23 -6.61
N LYS A 427 -10.11 -0.62 -7.42
CA LYS A 427 -11.41 0.03 -7.52
C LYS A 427 -12.39 -0.66 -6.57
N VAL A 428 -12.92 0.09 -5.62
CA VAL A 428 -13.83 -0.41 -4.60
C VAL A 428 -15.23 0.14 -4.90
N THR A 429 -16.21 -0.74 -5.07
CA THR A 429 -17.63 -0.40 -5.26
C THR A 429 -18.43 -0.88 -4.05
N GLN A 430 -19.74 -0.66 -4.06
CA GLN A 430 -20.64 -1.15 -3.01
C GLN A 430 -20.58 -2.67 -2.81
N THR A 431 -20.35 -3.43 -3.88
CA THR A 431 -20.44 -4.89 -3.89
C THR A 431 -19.15 -5.60 -4.22
N ASP A 432 -18.20 -4.92 -4.89
CA ASP A 432 -17.02 -5.59 -5.45
C ASP A 432 -15.73 -4.79 -5.23
N LYS A 433 -14.61 -5.49 -5.38
CA LYS A 433 -13.23 -4.96 -5.36
C LYS A 433 -12.53 -5.47 -6.62
N GLU A 434 -12.30 -4.60 -7.56
CA GLU A 434 -11.67 -4.88 -8.84
C GLU A 434 -10.21 -4.40 -8.83
N VAL A 435 -9.29 -5.29 -9.23
CA VAL A 435 -7.86 -4.96 -9.38
C VAL A 435 -7.61 -4.61 -10.85
N LEU A 436 -7.15 -3.38 -11.10
CA LEU A 436 -6.91 -2.84 -12.42
C LEU A 436 -5.40 -2.61 -12.63
N SER A 437 -4.95 -2.83 -13.86
CA SER A 437 -3.57 -2.52 -14.25
C SER A 437 -3.42 -1.04 -14.59
N TYR A 438 -2.30 -0.44 -14.23
CA TYR A 438 -1.94 0.91 -14.67
C TYR A 438 -1.83 1.04 -16.20
N ALA A 439 -1.47 -0.06 -16.88
CA ALA A 439 -1.35 -0.09 -18.33
C ALA A 439 -2.68 0.04 -19.08
N ASP A 440 -3.79 -0.26 -18.40
CA ASP A 440 -5.14 -0.22 -18.98
C ASP A 440 -5.84 1.13 -18.74
N MET A 441 -5.14 2.11 -18.15
CA MET A 441 -5.69 3.40 -17.78
C MET A 441 -5.31 4.52 -18.74
N ASP A 442 -6.32 5.21 -19.27
CA ASP A 442 -6.14 6.41 -20.10
C ASP A 442 -6.08 7.70 -19.27
N LEU A 443 -6.59 7.67 -18.03
CA LEU A 443 -6.66 8.82 -17.15
C LEU A 443 -5.40 8.96 -16.30
N SER A 444 -5.02 10.20 -16.02
CA SER A 444 -3.82 10.49 -15.22
C SER A 444 -4.08 10.40 -13.72
N ILE A 445 -3.00 10.15 -12.96
CA ILE A 445 -3.00 10.01 -11.50
C ILE A 445 -1.85 10.84 -10.93
N TRP A 446 -2.08 11.54 -9.82
CA TRP A 446 -0.99 12.19 -9.11
C TRP A 446 -0.07 11.15 -8.47
N ARG A 447 1.24 11.25 -8.70
CA ARG A 447 2.24 10.31 -8.15
C ARG A 447 2.21 10.28 -6.62
N ASP A 448 2.01 11.41 -5.97
CA ASP A 448 1.93 11.48 -4.50
C ASP A 448 0.66 10.85 -3.91
N GLN A 449 -0.29 10.43 -4.71
CA GLN A 449 -1.44 9.66 -4.27
C GLN A 449 -1.20 8.15 -4.31
N VAL A 450 -0.07 7.71 -4.87
CA VAL A 450 0.32 6.29 -4.90
C VAL A 450 0.77 5.88 -3.51
N ILE A 451 0.16 4.84 -3.00
CA ILE A 451 0.49 4.19 -1.74
C ILE A 451 1.79 3.42 -1.95
N ASP A 452 2.82 3.71 -1.15
CA ASP A 452 4.18 3.18 -1.32
C ASP A 452 4.31 1.74 -0.79
N ARG A 453 3.44 0.87 -1.28
CA ARG A 453 3.50 -0.59 -1.08
C ARG A 453 2.65 -1.30 -2.12
N ASP A 454 2.90 -2.60 -2.30
CA ASP A 454 2.09 -3.46 -3.14
C ASP A 454 0.77 -3.84 -2.45
N PHE A 455 -0.29 -3.94 -3.24
CA PHE A 455 -1.55 -4.48 -2.75
C PHE A 455 -1.52 -6.01 -2.84
N VAL A 456 -1.88 -6.65 -1.73
CA VAL A 456 -2.09 -8.10 -1.64
C VAL A 456 -3.48 -8.37 -1.08
N LYS A 457 -4.25 -9.22 -1.76
CA LYS A 457 -5.59 -9.62 -1.30
C LYS A 457 -5.45 -10.70 -0.24
N VAL A 458 -5.85 -10.40 0.99
CA VAL A 458 -5.79 -11.33 2.14
C VAL A 458 -7.08 -11.28 2.95
N ASP A 459 -7.26 -12.29 3.81
CA ASP A 459 -8.26 -12.23 4.88
C ASP A 459 -7.80 -11.24 5.97
N HIS A 460 -8.67 -10.30 6.29
CA HIS A 460 -8.37 -9.19 7.23
C HIS A 460 -9.11 -9.31 8.57
N HIS A 461 -9.69 -10.46 8.88
CA HIS A 461 -10.44 -10.64 10.14
C HIS A 461 -9.57 -10.49 11.38
N LYS A 462 -8.27 -10.76 11.28
CA LYS A 462 -7.29 -10.63 12.37
C LYS A 462 -6.53 -9.31 12.37
N SER A 463 -6.85 -8.35 11.49
CA SER A 463 -6.14 -7.07 11.43
C SER A 463 -6.10 -6.36 12.79
N GLU A 464 -4.90 -5.92 13.17
CA GLU A 464 -4.67 -5.15 14.40
C GLU A 464 -5.40 -3.81 14.36
N PHE A 465 -5.43 -3.14 13.21
CA PHE A 465 -6.19 -1.89 13.08
C PHE A 465 -7.69 -2.12 13.27
N ARG A 466 -8.25 -3.22 12.77
CA ARG A 466 -9.63 -3.64 13.04
C ARG A 466 -9.86 -3.83 14.54
N THR A 467 -8.94 -4.46 15.23
CA THR A 467 -8.96 -4.65 16.68
C THR A 467 -8.85 -3.32 17.43
N PHE A 468 -7.96 -2.42 16.98
CA PHE A 468 -7.85 -1.07 17.50
C PHE A 468 -9.18 -0.31 17.41
N ILE A 469 -9.84 -0.32 16.23
CA ILE A 469 -11.15 0.32 16.04
C ILE A 469 -12.21 -0.28 16.97
N TRP A 470 -12.21 -1.60 17.17
CA TRP A 470 -13.09 -2.27 18.13
C TRP A 470 -12.88 -1.76 19.55
N HIS A 471 -11.63 -1.54 19.95
CA HIS A 471 -11.30 -1.02 21.29
C HIS A 471 -11.71 0.43 21.47
N ILE A 472 -11.42 1.33 20.53
CA ILE A 472 -11.82 2.75 20.64
C ILE A 472 -13.33 2.98 20.47
N SER A 473 -14.06 1.99 19.95
CA SER A 473 -15.52 1.98 19.97
C SER A 473 -16.11 1.57 21.33
N GLY A 474 -15.26 1.22 22.31
CA GLY A 474 -15.69 0.71 23.62
C GLY A 474 -16.29 -0.69 23.54
N LYS A 475 -15.94 -1.47 22.50
CA LYS A 475 -16.47 -2.81 22.20
C LYS A 475 -17.99 -2.80 21.96
N ASP A 476 -18.52 -1.65 21.60
CA ASP A 476 -19.92 -1.44 21.22
C ASP A 476 -20.08 -1.66 19.70
N ARG A 477 -21.02 -2.53 19.31
CA ARG A 477 -21.21 -2.91 17.90
C ARG A 477 -21.71 -1.77 17.02
N ASP A 478 -22.56 -0.89 17.55
CA ASP A 478 -23.14 0.20 16.78
C ASP A 478 -22.13 1.34 16.63
N LYS A 479 -21.38 1.67 17.70
CA LYS A 479 -20.22 2.56 17.60
C LYS A 479 -19.17 2.02 16.61
N TYR A 480 -18.86 0.73 16.67
CA TYR A 480 -17.90 0.10 15.76
C TYR A 480 -18.32 0.24 14.29
N LYS A 481 -19.59 -0.04 13.98
CA LYS A 481 -20.13 0.16 12.61
C LYS A 481 -20.06 1.63 12.17
N ALA A 482 -20.35 2.56 13.10
CA ALA A 482 -20.23 3.98 12.81
C ALA A 482 -18.77 4.37 12.49
N PHE A 483 -17.78 3.87 13.25
CA PHE A 483 -16.35 4.05 12.94
C PHE A 483 -15.98 3.49 11.57
N GLN A 484 -16.47 2.31 11.19
CA GLN A 484 -16.24 1.76 9.84
C GLN A 484 -16.75 2.70 8.75
N THR A 485 -17.92 3.32 8.94
CA THR A 485 -18.43 4.30 7.96
C THR A 485 -17.64 5.61 7.96
N VAL A 486 -17.06 6.03 9.08
CA VAL A 486 -16.17 7.19 9.16
C VAL A 486 -14.87 6.93 8.40
N ILE A 487 -14.26 5.74 8.58
CA ILE A 487 -13.08 5.33 7.79
C ILE A 487 -13.40 5.36 6.30
N GLY A 488 -14.49 4.70 5.89
CA GLY A 488 -14.90 4.67 4.49
C GLY A 488 -15.19 6.06 3.92
N TYR A 489 -15.85 6.93 4.68
CA TYR A 489 -16.09 8.32 4.31
C TYR A 489 -14.78 9.09 4.07
N LEU A 490 -13.80 8.95 4.96
CA LEU A 490 -12.53 9.66 4.87
C LEU A 490 -11.68 9.16 3.68
N LEU A 491 -11.72 7.86 3.42
CA LEU A 491 -10.98 7.23 2.33
C LEU A 491 -11.64 7.38 0.95
N HIS A 492 -12.93 7.68 0.88
CA HIS A 492 -13.65 7.98 -0.35
C HIS A 492 -13.54 9.47 -0.66
N SER A 493 -12.74 9.86 -1.64
CA SER A 493 -12.42 11.28 -1.93
C SER A 493 -13.57 12.03 -2.58
N TYR A 494 -14.58 11.35 -3.15
CA TYR A 494 -15.76 12.01 -3.72
C TYR A 494 -16.49 12.86 -2.67
N LYS A 495 -16.90 14.05 -3.06
CA LYS A 495 -17.63 14.98 -2.21
C LYS A 495 -18.99 15.32 -2.80
N ASP A 496 -20.02 15.09 -2.01
CA ASP A 496 -21.37 15.56 -2.27
C ASP A 496 -21.58 16.91 -1.54
N ARG A 497 -21.87 17.96 -2.29
CA ARG A 497 -22.13 19.30 -1.73
C ARG A 497 -23.24 19.31 -0.68
N SER A 498 -24.20 18.41 -0.81
CA SER A 498 -25.35 18.29 0.10
C SER A 498 -25.01 17.55 1.42
N ASN A 499 -23.94 16.74 1.44
CA ASN A 499 -23.60 15.87 2.56
C ASN A 499 -22.10 15.86 2.90
N ASN A 500 -21.42 17.00 2.79
CA ASN A 500 -20.01 17.11 3.14
C ASN A 500 -19.87 17.54 4.61
N LYS A 501 -19.18 16.73 5.42
CA LYS A 501 -19.06 16.93 6.86
C LYS A 501 -17.60 16.94 7.32
N ALA A 502 -17.28 17.77 8.29
CA ALA A 502 -16.09 17.63 9.10
C ALA A 502 -16.30 16.56 10.17
N ILE A 503 -15.34 15.66 10.31
CA ILE A 503 -15.35 14.62 11.34
C ILE A 503 -14.67 15.17 12.59
N ILE A 504 -15.38 15.22 13.70
CA ILE A 504 -14.90 15.81 14.96
C ILE A 504 -14.74 14.70 15.99
N PHE A 505 -13.51 14.44 16.42
CA PHE A 505 -13.20 13.44 17.43
C PHE A 505 -13.18 14.05 18.83
N ASN A 506 -14.05 13.56 19.70
CA ASN A 506 -14.16 13.88 21.11
C ASN A 506 -13.87 12.65 21.98
N ASP A 507 -13.42 12.85 23.21
CA ASP A 507 -13.29 11.76 24.19
C ASP A 507 -14.62 11.50 24.92
N GLU A 508 -14.91 10.25 25.23
CA GLU A 508 -16.04 9.87 26.09
C GLU A 508 -15.85 10.33 27.54
N ALA A 509 -14.58 10.41 27.99
CA ALA A 509 -14.26 10.80 29.35
C ALA A 509 -14.71 12.23 29.68
N ILE A 510 -15.44 12.41 30.79
CA ILE A 510 -15.79 13.71 31.34
C ILE A 510 -14.66 14.09 32.30
N SER A 511 -13.83 15.07 31.95
CA SER A 511 -12.74 15.56 32.77
C SER A 511 -12.52 17.04 32.52
N ASP A 512 -12.32 17.80 33.59
CA ASP A 512 -11.92 19.21 33.51
C ASP A 512 -10.46 19.37 33.10
N VAL A 513 -9.67 18.29 33.17
CA VAL A 513 -8.29 18.22 32.70
C VAL A 513 -8.24 17.34 31.43
N PRO A 514 -7.69 17.85 30.32
CA PRO A 514 -7.55 17.05 29.09
C PRO A 514 -6.73 15.80 29.36
N ASN A 515 -7.34 14.63 29.31
CA ASN A 515 -6.66 13.35 29.32
C ASN A 515 -6.38 12.95 27.88
N GLY A 516 -5.13 13.13 27.41
CA GLY A 516 -4.70 12.67 26.10
C GLY A 516 -4.67 11.14 25.99
N ARG A 517 -4.14 10.61 24.86
CA ARG A 517 -3.86 9.18 24.62
C ARG A 517 -5.08 8.28 24.36
N SER A 518 -6.24 8.82 24.02
CA SER A 518 -7.42 8.04 23.63
C SER A 518 -7.33 7.36 22.25
N GLY A 519 -6.25 7.60 21.48
CA GLY A 519 -6.04 7.02 20.16
C GLY A 519 -6.44 7.92 18.97
N LYS A 520 -6.87 9.18 19.21
CA LYS A 520 -7.24 10.14 18.14
C LYS A 520 -6.14 10.31 17.10
N GLY A 521 -4.89 10.51 17.56
CA GLY A 521 -3.71 10.64 16.70
C GLY A 521 -3.45 9.40 15.86
N LEU A 522 -3.54 8.21 16.44
CA LEU A 522 -3.38 6.94 15.71
C LEU A 522 -4.45 6.74 14.63
N PHE A 523 -5.70 7.16 14.92
CA PHE A 523 -6.78 7.03 13.93
C PHE A 523 -6.53 7.85 12.67
N TRP A 524 -6.22 9.16 12.79
CA TRP A 524 -5.99 9.95 11.59
C TRP A 524 -4.65 9.65 10.92
N ASN A 525 -3.64 9.21 11.69
CA ASN A 525 -2.37 8.73 11.13
C ASN A 525 -2.60 7.49 10.23
N ALA A 526 -3.48 6.56 10.65
CA ALA A 526 -3.88 5.43 9.82
C ALA A 526 -4.41 5.87 8.45
N MET A 527 -5.20 6.94 8.38
CA MET A 527 -5.69 7.48 7.10
C MET A 527 -4.53 7.99 6.23
N GLY A 528 -3.45 8.45 6.85
CA GLY A 528 -2.24 8.95 6.17
C GLY A 528 -1.48 7.87 5.39
N HIS A 529 -1.67 6.60 5.71
CA HIS A 529 -1.07 5.49 4.97
C HIS A 529 -1.83 5.13 3.67
N LEU A 530 -3.03 5.70 3.45
CA LEU A 530 -3.86 5.45 2.26
C LEU A 530 -4.21 6.72 1.48
N LYS A 531 -4.16 7.89 2.12
CA LYS A 531 -4.51 9.18 1.52
C LYS A 531 -3.48 10.24 1.93
N LYS A 532 -3.34 11.29 1.14
CA LYS A 532 -2.46 12.41 1.50
C LYS A 532 -3.09 13.22 2.62
N VAL A 533 -2.61 13.00 3.84
CA VAL A 533 -3.05 13.70 5.06
C VAL A 533 -2.06 14.80 5.40
N GLN A 534 -2.58 15.97 5.79
CA GLN A 534 -1.78 17.04 6.38
C GLN A 534 -2.44 17.51 7.67
N SER A 535 -1.62 17.75 8.70
CA SER A 535 -2.10 18.24 9.99
C SER A 535 -1.64 19.67 10.24
N LEU A 536 -2.53 20.42 10.89
CA LEU A 536 -2.29 21.76 11.42
C LEU A 536 -2.47 21.69 12.94
N ASP A 537 -1.57 22.31 13.68
CA ASP A 537 -1.71 22.45 15.14
C ASP A 537 -2.92 23.32 15.47
N GLY A 538 -4.00 22.70 15.94
CA GLY A 538 -5.27 23.36 16.25
C GLY A 538 -5.19 24.33 17.43
N LYS A 539 -4.17 24.21 18.31
CA LYS A 539 -3.94 25.15 19.41
C LYS A 539 -3.41 26.49 18.93
N THR A 540 -2.54 26.48 17.94
CA THR A 540 -1.88 27.68 17.41
C THR A 540 -2.54 28.20 16.11
N PHE A 541 -3.41 27.40 15.49
CA PHE A 541 -4.09 27.80 14.25
C PHE A 541 -4.99 29.02 14.47
N ASP A 542 -4.84 30.00 13.58
CA ASP A 542 -5.61 31.22 13.59
C ASP A 542 -6.18 31.54 12.20
N PHE A 543 -7.51 31.54 12.08
CA PHE A 543 -8.22 31.92 10.85
C PHE A 543 -7.99 33.36 10.43
N LEU A 544 -7.58 34.25 11.35
CA LEU A 544 -7.30 35.65 11.06
C LEU A 544 -5.87 35.87 10.52
N ASN A 545 -5.05 34.82 10.49
CA ASN A 545 -3.76 34.91 9.84
C ASN A 545 -3.94 35.23 8.36
N LYS A 546 -3.04 36.05 7.79
CA LYS A 546 -3.08 36.40 6.36
C LYS A 546 -2.93 35.18 5.45
N PHE A 547 -2.21 34.12 5.90
CA PHE A 547 -1.91 32.91 5.13
C PHE A 547 -2.22 31.65 5.96
N PRO A 548 -3.47 31.41 6.36
CA PRO A 548 -3.77 30.35 7.32
C PRO A 548 -3.49 28.94 6.77
N TYR A 549 -3.58 28.75 5.45
CA TYR A 549 -3.39 27.48 4.78
C TYR A 549 -2.08 27.36 3.98
N GLN A 550 -1.09 28.25 4.21
CA GLN A 550 0.16 28.27 3.42
C GLN A 550 0.96 26.93 3.46
N ASN A 551 0.74 26.12 4.47
CA ASN A 551 1.41 24.82 4.60
C ASN A 551 0.58 23.67 4.00
N VAL A 552 -0.59 23.96 3.42
CA VAL A 552 -1.45 22.94 2.81
C VAL A 552 -1.07 22.75 1.34
N SER A 553 -0.79 21.52 0.95
CA SER A 553 -0.53 21.13 -0.45
C SER A 553 -1.83 21.04 -1.24
N THR A 554 -1.78 21.34 -2.52
CA THR A 554 -2.91 21.12 -3.45
C THR A 554 -3.27 19.63 -3.63
N ALA A 555 -2.35 18.72 -3.30
CA ALA A 555 -2.58 17.28 -3.29
C ALA A 555 -3.19 16.76 -1.97
N CYS A 556 -3.40 17.63 -0.96
CA CYS A 556 -3.98 17.25 0.32
C CYS A 556 -5.41 16.71 0.14
N GLN A 557 -5.65 15.48 0.62
CA GLN A 557 -6.95 14.81 0.54
C GLN A 557 -7.71 14.86 1.88
N ILE A 558 -6.97 14.91 2.98
CA ILE A 558 -7.53 15.03 4.33
C ILE A 558 -6.72 16.09 5.09
N LEU A 559 -7.39 17.11 5.60
CA LEU A 559 -6.81 18.16 6.41
C LEU A 559 -7.24 17.98 7.87
N VAL A 560 -6.27 17.82 8.76
CA VAL A 560 -6.49 17.60 10.18
C VAL A 560 -6.19 18.89 10.96
N PHE A 561 -7.14 19.35 11.75
CA PHE A 561 -6.91 20.34 12.81
C PHE A 561 -6.74 19.58 14.12
N ASP A 562 -5.47 19.37 14.51
CA ASP A 562 -5.16 18.51 15.64
C ASP A 562 -5.16 19.30 16.96
N ASP A 563 -5.85 18.76 17.97
CA ASP A 563 -5.98 19.28 19.34
C ASP A 563 -6.43 20.76 19.40
N VAL A 564 -7.60 21.04 18.79
CA VAL A 564 -8.13 22.41 18.77
C VAL A 564 -8.54 22.88 20.17
N LYS A 565 -8.31 24.18 20.43
CA LYS A 565 -8.60 24.84 21.69
C LYS A 565 -10.11 25.01 21.98
N LYS A 566 -10.45 25.17 23.23
CA LYS A 566 -11.80 25.63 23.65
C LYS A 566 -12.13 26.92 22.90
N LYS A 567 -13.30 27.06 22.35
CA LYS A 567 -13.74 28.17 21.49
C LYS A 567 -13.11 28.20 20.07
N PHE A 568 -12.75 27.03 19.54
CA PHE A 568 -12.40 26.93 18.11
C PHE A 568 -13.58 27.39 17.26
N ASN A 569 -13.32 28.32 16.33
CA ASN A 569 -14.37 28.88 15.47
C ASN A 569 -14.67 27.94 14.28
N PHE A 570 -15.55 26.96 14.53
CA PHE A 570 -15.96 26.00 13.52
C PHE A 570 -16.71 26.65 12.34
N GLU A 571 -17.40 27.78 12.55
CA GLU A 571 -18.13 28.50 11.51
C GLU A 571 -17.20 28.97 10.39
N SER A 572 -15.96 29.36 10.74
CA SER A 572 -14.94 29.74 9.74
C SER A 572 -14.56 28.61 8.76
N LEU A 573 -14.91 27.35 9.05
CA LEU A 573 -14.72 26.23 8.13
C LEU A 573 -15.92 25.97 7.21
N PHE A 574 -17.02 26.68 7.35
CA PHE A 574 -18.23 26.41 6.57
C PHE A 574 -17.99 26.50 5.07
N SER A 575 -17.32 27.57 4.61
CA SER A 575 -16.96 27.72 3.20
C SER A 575 -15.98 26.64 2.74
N VAL A 576 -14.99 26.29 3.55
CA VAL A 576 -14.01 25.25 3.23
C VAL A 576 -14.70 23.89 3.04
N ILE A 577 -15.71 23.59 3.85
CA ILE A 577 -16.47 22.34 3.78
C ILE A 577 -17.38 22.31 2.54
N THR A 578 -18.03 23.43 2.18
CA THR A 578 -19.10 23.42 1.16
C THR A 578 -18.72 24.04 -0.18
N GLU A 579 -17.72 24.93 -0.23
CA GLU A 579 -17.35 25.67 -1.44
C GLU A 579 -15.94 25.36 -1.91
N GLY A 580 -15.03 25.04 -0.99
CA GLY A 580 -13.64 24.74 -1.28
C GLY A 580 -12.66 25.56 -0.45
N ILE A 581 -11.36 25.34 -0.67
CA ILE A 581 -10.27 25.96 0.08
C ILE A 581 -9.44 26.87 -0.81
N THR A 582 -9.10 28.08 -0.32
CA THR A 582 -8.12 28.95 -0.95
C THR A 582 -6.79 28.83 -0.21
N ILE A 583 -5.74 28.44 -0.91
CA ILE A 583 -4.38 28.28 -0.39
C ILE A 583 -3.56 29.49 -0.87
N GLU A 584 -3.12 30.31 0.05
CA GLU A 584 -2.28 31.47 -0.23
C GLU A 584 -0.87 31.22 0.32
N TYR A 585 0.12 31.28 -0.55
CA TYR A 585 1.52 31.15 -0.16
C TYR A 585 2.16 32.53 -0.03
N LYS A 586 3.01 32.73 0.99
CA LYS A 586 3.74 33.99 1.15
C LYS A 586 4.56 34.31 -0.09
N GLY A 587 4.27 35.46 -0.74
CA GLY A 587 4.99 35.90 -1.92
C GLY A 587 4.66 35.15 -3.21
N LYS A 588 3.58 34.38 -3.23
CA LYS A 588 3.05 33.68 -4.42
C LYS A 588 1.55 33.99 -4.57
N ASP A 589 1.02 33.71 -5.74
CA ASP A 589 -0.41 33.83 -5.99
C ASP A 589 -1.21 32.76 -5.25
N SER A 590 -2.46 33.07 -4.93
CA SER A 590 -3.37 32.14 -4.29
C SER A 590 -3.87 31.07 -5.28
N ILE A 591 -4.11 29.87 -4.76
CA ILE A 591 -4.72 28.76 -5.51
C ILE A 591 -6.04 28.43 -4.83
N LYS A 592 -7.14 28.54 -5.58
CA LYS A 592 -8.45 28.12 -5.10
C LYS A 592 -8.74 26.72 -5.59
N LEU A 593 -8.97 25.80 -4.67
CA LEU A 593 -9.49 24.48 -4.95
C LEU A 593 -11.01 24.48 -4.73
N ASP A 594 -11.74 24.07 -5.73
CA ASP A 594 -13.19 23.88 -5.61
C ASP A 594 -13.51 22.75 -4.59
N VAL A 595 -14.76 22.61 -4.23
CA VAL A 595 -15.18 21.62 -3.23
C VAL A 595 -14.76 20.19 -3.60
N THR A 596 -14.77 19.85 -4.88
CA THR A 596 -14.46 18.47 -5.34
C THR A 596 -12.97 18.12 -5.23
N ASN A 597 -12.11 19.13 -5.24
CA ASN A 597 -10.66 19.02 -5.13
C ASN A 597 -10.13 19.40 -3.73
N SER A 598 -10.99 19.95 -2.86
CA SER A 598 -10.60 20.31 -1.48
C SER A 598 -10.45 19.11 -0.58
N PRO A 599 -9.63 19.15 0.49
CA PRO A 599 -9.51 18.07 1.46
C PRO A 599 -10.80 17.85 2.26
N LYS A 600 -11.03 16.63 2.74
CA LYS A 600 -11.96 16.35 3.84
C LYS A 600 -11.35 16.82 5.14
N ILE A 601 -12.18 17.17 6.12
CA ILE A 601 -11.72 17.79 7.36
C ILE A 601 -11.87 16.83 8.52
N ILE A 602 -10.81 16.68 9.30
CA ILE A 602 -10.79 16.07 10.61
C ILE A 602 -10.47 17.14 11.64
N ILE A 603 -11.15 17.11 12.77
CA ILE A 603 -10.87 17.94 13.94
C ILE A 603 -10.71 17.02 15.14
N THR A 604 -9.61 17.13 15.86
CA THR A 604 -9.47 16.46 17.15
C THR A 604 -9.55 17.50 18.27
N THR A 605 -10.24 17.16 19.34
CA THR A 605 -10.42 18.08 20.47
C THR A 605 -10.71 17.33 21.76
N ASN A 606 -10.37 17.96 22.87
CA ASN A 606 -10.79 17.54 24.21
C ASN A 606 -11.99 18.38 24.70
N TYR A 607 -12.48 19.30 23.88
CA TYR A 607 -13.57 20.21 24.21
C TYR A 607 -14.74 20.00 23.26
N THR A 608 -15.93 20.46 23.65
CA THR A 608 -17.08 20.45 22.75
C THR A 608 -16.97 21.58 21.72
N ILE A 609 -17.41 21.33 20.51
CA ILE A 609 -17.53 22.35 19.46
C ILE A 609 -18.90 23.00 19.57
N SER A 610 -18.91 24.29 19.90
CA SER A 610 -20.13 25.07 20.07
C SER A 610 -20.89 25.26 18.75
N GLY A 611 -22.23 25.34 18.84
CA GLY A 611 -23.14 25.61 17.73
C GLY A 611 -24.07 24.42 17.43
N ASN A 612 -25.38 24.66 17.57
CA ASN A 612 -26.44 23.67 17.40
C ASN A 612 -27.46 24.04 16.33
N SER A 613 -27.18 25.07 15.50
CA SER A 613 -28.09 25.42 14.42
C SER A 613 -28.10 24.33 13.32
N ALA A 614 -29.16 24.30 12.52
CA ALA A 614 -29.26 23.39 11.39
C ALA A 614 -28.02 23.45 10.46
N SER A 615 -27.43 24.63 10.29
CA SER A 615 -26.21 24.83 9.49
C SER A 615 -24.99 24.14 10.10
N PHE A 616 -24.82 24.15 11.42
CA PHE A 616 -23.75 23.43 12.11
C PHE A 616 -23.94 21.92 11.98
N ASN A 617 -25.16 21.43 12.28
CA ASN A 617 -25.48 20.00 12.24
C ASN A 617 -25.35 19.40 10.82
N ALA A 618 -25.61 20.17 9.80
CA ALA A 618 -25.40 19.76 8.41
C ALA A 618 -23.92 19.54 8.07
N ARG A 619 -22.98 20.24 8.73
CA ARG A 619 -21.55 20.29 8.39
C ARG A 619 -20.63 19.54 9.36
N LYS A 620 -21.14 19.07 10.48
CA LYS A 620 -20.35 18.31 11.46
C LYS A 620 -20.85 16.87 11.59
N TYR A 621 -19.91 15.99 11.90
CA TYR A 621 -20.18 14.63 12.35
C TYR A 621 -19.29 14.37 13.56
N GLU A 622 -19.90 14.22 14.72
CA GLU A 622 -19.18 14.09 15.98
C GLU A 622 -18.97 12.61 16.33
N VAL A 623 -17.73 12.27 16.63
CA VAL A 623 -17.29 10.94 17.03
C VAL A 623 -16.86 10.99 18.49
N GLU A 624 -17.46 10.15 19.32
CA GLU A 624 -17.10 10.01 20.74
C GLU A 624 -16.26 8.74 20.91
N MET A 625 -14.96 8.90 21.19
CA MET A 625 -14.03 7.80 21.41
C MET A 625 -14.14 7.28 22.83
N ALA A 626 -14.24 5.97 22.97
CA ALA A 626 -14.27 5.33 24.28
C ALA A 626 -12.93 5.50 25.03
N ASN A 627 -13.00 5.62 26.35
CA ASN A 627 -11.83 5.76 27.22
C ASN A 627 -11.16 4.39 27.49
N THR A 628 -10.93 3.61 26.44
CA THR A 628 -10.25 2.31 26.52
C THR A 628 -8.75 2.50 26.71
N PHE A 629 -8.16 3.38 25.91
CA PHE A 629 -6.74 3.73 26.02
C PHE A 629 -6.57 5.00 26.85
N ASN A 630 -5.55 4.98 27.69
CA ASN A 630 -5.23 6.05 28.64
C ASN A 630 -3.75 5.92 29.08
N ASP A 631 -3.31 6.68 30.10
CA ASP A 631 -1.92 6.65 30.59
C ASP A 631 -1.49 5.29 31.18
N LYS A 632 -2.44 4.44 31.58
CA LYS A 632 -2.17 3.14 32.22
C LYS A 632 -2.30 1.95 31.26
N TYR A 633 -2.99 2.13 30.14
CA TYR A 633 -3.22 1.11 29.15
C TYR A 633 -3.21 1.74 27.77
N THR A 634 -2.17 1.47 27.01
CA THR A 634 -1.91 2.05 25.70
C THR A 634 -2.14 1.02 24.58
N PRO A 635 -2.21 1.41 23.32
CA PRO A 635 -2.22 0.46 22.22
C PRO A 635 -0.99 -0.48 22.20
N VAL A 636 0.18 -0.01 22.64
CA VAL A 636 1.38 -0.86 22.75
C VAL A 636 1.18 -1.96 23.80
N ASP A 637 0.48 -1.68 24.89
CA ASP A 637 0.16 -2.72 25.89
C ASP A 637 -0.80 -3.77 25.33
N LEU A 638 -1.65 -3.42 24.35
CA LEU A 638 -2.57 -4.35 23.70
C LEU A 638 -1.87 -5.23 22.67
N PHE A 639 -1.02 -4.65 21.82
CA PHE A 639 -0.44 -5.32 20.66
C PHE A 639 0.98 -5.83 20.90
N GLY A 640 1.68 -5.33 21.92
CA GLY A 640 3.06 -5.68 22.24
C GLY A 640 4.10 -4.90 21.42
N HIS A 641 3.68 -4.05 20.48
CA HIS A 641 4.53 -3.25 19.61
C HIS A 641 3.79 -1.99 19.13
N GLU A 642 4.47 -1.09 18.43
CA GLU A 642 3.89 0.12 17.85
C GLU A 642 3.13 -0.19 16.56
N LEU A 643 1.87 0.23 16.51
CA LEU A 643 1.07 0.16 15.28
C LEU A 643 1.75 0.94 14.14
N PHE A 644 1.70 0.42 12.93
CA PHE A 644 2.26 0.95 11.69
C PHE A 644 3.79 0.89 11.59
N ASN A 645 4.52 1.26 12.64
CA ASN A 645 5.99 1.34 12.60
C ASN A 645 6.68 -0.03 12.62
N GLU A 646 6.06 -1.01 13.26
CA GLU A 646 6.61 -2.35 13.45
C GLU A 646 5.75 -3.44 12.76
N TRP A 647 4.89 -3.04 11.83
CA TRP A 647 4.08 -3.97 11.05
C TRP A 647 4.89 -4.62 9.93
N ASP A 648 4.65 -5.91 9.75
CA ASP A 648 5.10 -6.66 8.59
C ASP A 648 4.17 -6.46 7.36
N ASP A 649 4.57 -7.04 6.23
CA ASP A 649 3.79 -6.95 4.98
C ASP A 649 2.41 -7.60 5.12
N GLN A 650 2.28 -8.63 5.94
CA GLN A 650 1.02 -9.33 6.17
C GLN A 650 0.02 -8.43 6.92
N GLU A 651 0.45 -7.73 7.98
CA GLU A 651 -0.44 -6.82 8.70
C GLU A 651 -0.78 -5.59 7.85
N TRP A 652 0.17 -5.08 7.05
CA TRP A 652 -0.14 -4.04 6.06
C TRP A 652 -1.20 -4.49 5.06
N ALA A 653 -1.11 -5.73 4.56
CA ALA A 653 -2.13 -6.29 3.67
C ALA A 653 -3.49 -6.43 4.37
N CYS A 654 -3.52 -6.90 5.64
CA CYS A 654 -4.74 -6.95 6.44
C CYS A 654 -5.37 -5.57 6.65
N PHE A 655 -4.56 -4.56 6.96
CA PHE A 655 -4.99 -3.17 7.09
C PHE A 655 -5.66 -2.64 5.81
N ASP A 656 -5.01 -2.85 4.66
CA ASP A 656 -5.51 -2.39 3.36
C ASP A 656 -6.86 -3.02 3.02
N ASN A 657 -6.99 -4.34 3.20
CA ASN A 657 -8.22 -5.06 2.91
C ASN A 657 -9.36 -4.68 3.87
N TYR A 658 -9.06 -4.41 5.15
CA TYR A 658 -10.03 -3.89 6.12
C TYR A 658 -10.50 -2.48 5.77
N CYS A 659 -9.60 -1.59 5.39
CA CYS A 659 -9.95 -0.24 4.96
C CYS A 659 -10.84 -0.23 3.71
N GLN A 660 -10.60 -1.14 2.77
CA GLN A 660 -11.46 -1.34 1.60
C GLN A 660 -12.85 -1.87 1.99
N GLU A 661 -12.95 -2.77 2.99
CA GLU A 661 -14.25 -3.18 3.55
C GLU A 661 -15.00 -1.97 4.12
N CYS A 662 -14.31 -1.10 4.86
CA CYS A 662 -14.90 0.13 5.40
C CYS A 662 -15.43 1.06 4.30
N ILE A 663 -14.71 1.19 3.17
CA ILE A 663 -15.19 1.94 2.00
C ILE A 663 -16.49 1.31 1.46
N GLN A 664 -16.56 -0.01 1.30
CA GLN A 664 -17.76 -0.70 0.84
C GLN A 664 -18.95 -0.47 1.78
N ILE A 665 -18.72 -0.56 3.10
CA ILE A 665 -19.76 -0.30 4.10
C ILE A 665 -20.27 1.14 3.98
N TYR A 666 -19.38 2.12 3.80
CA TYR A 666 -19.75 3.52 3.62
C TYR A 666 -20.52 3.76 2.32
N LEU A 667 -20.07 3.20 1.20
CA LEU A 667 -20.76 3.32 -0.09
C LEU A 667 -22.19 2.75 -0.05
N ASN A 668 -22.39 1.71 0.77
CA ASN A 668 -23.72 1.09 0.94
C ASN A 668 -24.65 1.85 1.90
N LYS A 669 -24.09 2.40 2.99
CA LYS A 669 -24.91 2.89 4.12
C LYS A 669 -24.80 4.39 4.35
N GLY A 670 -23.80 5.07 3.73
CA GLY A 670 -23.41 6.43 4.11
C GLY A 670 -22.84 6.48 5.52
N LEU A 671 -22.75 7.69 6.09
CA LEU A 671 -22.37 7.89 7.49
C LEU A 671 -23.52 7.47 8.42
N ILE A 672 -23.31 6.41 9.19
CA ILE A 672 -24.26 5.95 10.22
C ILE A 672 -24.15 6.88 11.44
N PRO A 673 -25.26 7.29 12.06
CA PRO A 673 -25.21 8.10 13.28
C PRO A 673 -24.33 7.45 14.36
N MET A 674 -23.41 8.24 14.97
CA MET A 674 -22.55 7.79 16.04
C MET A 674 -23.32 7.77 17.36
N PRO A 675 -23.47 6.63 18.03
CA PRO A 675 -24.00 6.60 19.40
C PRO A 675 -23.05 7.34 20.35
N THR A 676 -23.57 8.32 21.07
CA THR A 676 -22.82 9.08 22.07
C THR A 676 -23.36 8.78 23.47
N LYS A 677 -22.48 8.75 24.48
CA LYS A 677 -22.87 8.55 25.87
C LYS A 677 -22.85 9.87 26.63
N ASN A 678 -21.76 10.60 26.54
CA ASN A 678 -21.47 11.76 27.38
C ASN A 678 -21.39 13.08 26.61
N LEU A 679 -21.33 13.02 25.27
CA LEU A 679 -21.10 14.21 24.45
C LEU A 679 -22.20 15.26 24.63
N GLU A 680 -23.47 14.86 24.63
CA GLU A 680 -24.59 15.78 24.79
C GLU A 680 -24.61 16.39 26.22
N TYR A 681 -24.28 15.58 27.22
CA TYR A 681 -24.12 16.08 28.59
C TYR A 681 -22.96 17.10 28.71
N ARG A 682 -21.84 16.84 28.09
CA ARG A 682 -20.71 17.80 28.03
C ARG A 682 -21.10 19.09 27.35
N LYS A 683 -21.83 19.02 26.24
CA LYS A 683 -22.30 20.20 25.51
C LYS A 683 -23.16 21.09 26.41
N ILE A 684 -24.11 20.52 27.14
CA ILE A 684 -24.95 21.33 28.03
C ILE A 684 -24.15 21.93 29.17
N LEU A 685 -23.18 21.19 29.77
CA LEU A 685 -22.30 21.76 30.81
C LEU A 685 -21.44 22.91 30.28
N ASP A 686 -20.90 22.81 29.03
CA ASP A 686 -20.14 23.90 28.44
C ASP A 686 -21.00 25.10 28.06
N ASP A 687 -22.26 24.87 27.68
CA ASP A 687 -23.20 25.92 27.27
C ASP A 687 -23.74 26.74 28.48
N ILE A 688 -24.07 26.08 29.59
CA ILE A 688 -24.71 26.73 30.73
C ILE A 688 -23.85 26.77 31.98
N SER A 689 -22.73 26.11 32.04
CA SER A 689 -21.84 25.77 33.16
C SER A 689 -22.37 24.65 34.06
N SER A 690 -21.44 23.93 34.71
CA SER A 690 -21.75 22.83 35.63
C SER A 690 -22.55 23.33 36.84
N GLU A 691 -22.17 24.50 37.41
CA GLU A 691 -22.84 25.10 38.57
C GLU A 691 -24.31 25.43 38.26
N MET A 692 -24.55 25.98 37.04
CA MET A 692 -25.91 26.34 36.64
C MET A 692 -26.75 25.10 36.30
N TYR A 693 -26.10 24.07 35.70
CA TYR A 693 -26.74 22.78 35.45
C TYR A 693 -27.25 22.15 36.77
N PHE A 694 -26.35 21.99 37.75
CA PHE A 694 -26.74 21.43 39.07
C PHE A 694 -27.70 22.30 39.83
N PHE A 695 -27.63 23.62 39.68
CA PHE A 695 -28.62 24.53 40.29
C PHE A 695 -30.03 24.29 39.73
N PHE A 696 -30.15 24.06 38.41
CA PHE A 696 -31.45 23.74 37.82
C PHE A 696 -31.94 22.31 38.14
N GLU A 697 -31.04 21.35 38.37
CA GLU A 697 -31.44 20.00 38.84
C GLU A 697 -32.13 20.00 40.19
N ASP A 698 -31.85 20.99 41.04
CA ASP A 698 -32.47 21.15 42.34
C ASP A 698 -33.90 21.76 42.26
N LEU A 699 -34.31 22.27 41.10
CA LEU A 699 -35.65 22.83 40.90
C LEU A 699 -36.72 21.74 40.76
N LYS A 700 -37.94 22.03 41.22
CA LYS A 700 -39.07 21.11 41.10
C LYS A 700 -39.92 21.43 39.86
N ALA A 701 -40.35 20.38 39.18
CA ALA A 701 -41.32 20.52 38.09
C ALA A 701 -42.64 21.15 38.57
N ASP A 702 -43.36 21.76 37.67
CA ASP A 702 -44.65 22.42 37.88
C ASP A 702 -44.66 23.53 38.95
N THR A 703 -43.45 24.01 39.32
CA THR A 703 -43.26 25.11 40.25
C THR A 703 -42.77 26.33 39.53
N PHE A 704 -43.42 27.49 39.74
CA PHE A 704 -43.02 28.77 39.16
C PHE A 704 -42.01 29.49 40.04
N TYR A 705 -40.83 29.74 39.49
CA TYR A 705 -39.72 30.45 40.15
C TYR A 705 -39.57 31.86 39.58
N SER A 706 -39.52 32.88 40.45
CA SER A 706 -39.16 34.24 40.05
C SER A 706 -37.75 34.29 39.45
N VAL A 707 -37.63 34.84 38.27
CA VAL A 707 -36.31 34.93 37.60
C VAL A 707 -35.33 35.76 38.42
N LYS A 708 -35.79 36.83 39.08
CA LYS A 708 -34.94 37.71 39.85
C LYS A 708 -34.57 37.09 41.21
N GLU A 709 -35.55 36.78 42.04
CA GLU A 709 -35.33 36.44 43.45
C GLU A 709 -34.93 34.97 43.61
N GLU A 710 -35.68 34.06 42.98
CA GLU A 710 -35.52 32.63 43.21
C GLU A 710 -34.50 31.96 42.29
N LEU A 711 -34.27 32.51 41.07
CA LEU A 711 -33.25 31.95 40.19
C LEU A 711 -31.97 32.79 40.23
N PHE A 712 -32.01 34.10 39.93
CA PHE A 712 -30.82 34.93 39.81
C PHE A 712 -30.13 35.22 41.15
N ASP A 713 -30.89 35.69 42.17
CA ASP A 713 -30.32 36.04 43.47
C ASP A 713 -29.89 34.77 44.20
N SER A 714 -30.69 33.68 44.15
CA SER A 714 -30.33 32.40 44.77
C SER A 714 -29.13 31.75 44.14
N PHE A 715 -28.99 31.78 42.80
CA PHE A 715 -27.80 31.29 42.10
C PHE A 715 -26.55 32.08 42.49
N ASN A 716 -26.60 33.42 42.49
CA ASN A 716 -25.47 34.27 42.83
C ASN A 716 -25.10 34.18 44.34
N ASN A 717 -26.05 33.87 45.22
CA ASN A 717 -25.76 33.61 46.63
C ASN A 717 -25.07 32.26 46.82
N ARG A 718 -25.45 31.25 46.06
CA ARG A 718 -24.84 29.92 46.10
C ARG A 718 -23.46 29.89 45.41
N PHE A 719 -23.25 30.70 44.36
CA PHE A 719 -22.02 30.79 43.57
C PHE A 719 -21.56 32.26 43.40
N PRO A 720 -21.06 32.89 44.47
CA PRO A 720 -20.68 34.32 44.44
C PRO A 720 -19.65 34.69 43.39
N GLU A 721 -18.73 33.77 43.08
CA GLU A 721 -17.68 33.92 42.06
C GLU A 721 -18.22 34.05 40.63
N LYS A 722 -19.44 33.59 40.39
CA LYS A 722 -20.09 33.67 39.05
C LYS A 722 -20.93 34.93 38.86
N ARG A 723 -21.10 35.76 39.91
CA ARG A 723 -22.00 36.93 39.91
C ARG A 723 -21.69 37.94 38.81
N SER A 724 -20.42 38.20 38.53
CA SER A 724 -19.99 39.15 37.51
C SER A 724 -20.29 38.67 36.05
N TYR A 725 -20.50 37.37 35.87
CA TYR A 725 -20.73 36.74 34.56
C TYR A 725 -22.17 36.31 34.36
N THR A 726 -23.06 36.52 35.34
CA THR A 726 -24.44 36.05 35.34
C THR A 726 -25.40 37.26 35.26
N THR A 727 -26.39 37.15 34.41
CA THR A 727 -27.51 38.12 34.31
C THR A 727 -28.83 37.36 34.30
N GLN A 728 -29.94 38.06 34.62
CA GLN A 728 -31.28 37.47 34.61
C GLN A 728 -31.64 36.90 33.22
N ASN A 729 -31.25 37.59 32.14
CA ASN A 729 -31.43 37.12 30.78
C ASN A 729 -30.64 35.82 30.53
N LYS A 730 -29.40 35.76 31.00
CA LYS A 730 -28.55 34.57 30.84
C LYS A 730 -29.12 33.36 31.55
N ILE A 731 -29.64 33.56 32.79
CA ILE A 731 -30.32 32.49 33.53
C ILE A 731 -31.55 32.01 32.75
N THR A 732 -32.36 32.90 32.25
CA THR A 732 -33.56 32.55 31.47
C THR A 732 -33.21 31.74 30.22
N ILE A 733 -32.17 32.16 29.49
CA ILE A 733 -31.70 31.46 28.30
C ILE A 733 -31.17 30.06 28.67
N ASN A 734 -30.34 29.99 29.70
CA ASN A 734 -29.72 28.75 30.13
C ASN A 734 -30.74 27.78 30.74
N PHE A 735 -31.75 28.28 31.44
CA PHE A 735 -32.87 27.44 31.92
C PHE A 735 -33.62 26.78 30.75
N ARG A 736 -33.89 27.52 29.69
CA ARG A 736 -34.52 26.96 28.49
C ARG A 736 -33.66 25.91 27.80
N LYS A 737 -32.33 26.15 27.69
CA LYS A 737 -31.38 25.16 27.15
C LYS A 737 -31.34 23.89 28.02
N TRP A 738 -31.35 24.04 29.34
CA TRP A 738 -31.40 22.89 30.24
C TRP A 738 -32.71 22.11 30.07
N CYS A 739 -33.87 22.80 29.98
CA CYS A 739 -35.15 22.16 29.69
C CYS A 739 -35.11 21.39 28.34
N GLU A 740 -34.57 22.03 27.29
CA GLU A 740 -34.45 21.40 25.99
C GLU A 740 -33.59 20.12 26.07
N TYR A 741 -32.43 20.19 26.73
CA TYR A 741 -31.56 19.03 26.92
C TYR A 741 -32.27 17.89 27.71
N LYS A 742 -33.04 18.21 28.71
CA LYS A 742 -33.79 17.22 29.51
C LYS A 742 -35.06 16.73 28.80
N GLY A 743 -35.44 17.32 27.66
CA GLY A 743 -36.71 17.07 27.00
C GLY A 743 -37.91 17.62 27.74
N TYR A 744 -37.70 18.59 28.67
CA TYR A 744 -38.74 19.27 29.42
C TYR A 744 -39.34 20.41 28.61
N LYS A 745 -40.64 20.75 28.91
CA LYS A 745 -41.30 21.92 28.28
C LYS A 745 -41.17 23.11 29.23
N PRO A 746 -40.41 24.18 28.86
CA PRO A 746 -40.36 25.39 29.66
C PRO A 746 -41.67 26.15 29.55
N HIS A 747 -42.06 26.76 30.65
CA HIS A 747 -43.27 27.57 30.78
C HIS A 747 -42.95 28.92 31.38
N ASP A 748 -43.36 29.98 30.70
CA ASP A 748 -43.15 31.37 31.13
C ASP A 748 -44.46 31.97 31.59
N ASN A 749 -44.46 32.64 32.74
CA ASN A 749 -45.59 33.47 33.19
C ASN A 749 -45.10 34.89 33.45
N ARG A 750 -45.76 35.87 32.84
CA ARG A 750 -45.46 37.31 32.99
C ARG A 750 -46.63 38.01 33.59
N ASN A 751 -46.60 38.24 34.92
CA ASN A 751 -47.60 39.00 35.65
C ASN A 751 -46.94 40.15 36.41
N GLY A 752 -47.45 41.39 36.23
CA GLY A 752 -47.08 42.53 37.04
C GLY A 752 -45.61 43.00 36.95
N GLY A 753 -44.93 42.80 35.80
CA GLY A 753 -43.55 43.23 35.63
C GLY A 753 -42.46 42.24 36.05
N SER A 754 -42.82 41.09 36.66
CA SER A 754 -41.88 40.01 36.97
C SER A 754 -42.10 38.80 36.08
N THR A 755 -40.96 38.22 35.58
CA THR A 755 -40.99 36.96 34.80
C THR A 755 -40.79 35.81 35.79
N LYS A 756 -41.66 34.80 35.67
CA LYS A 756 -41.52 33.53 36.39
C LYS A 756 -41.37 32.40 35.41
N LEU A 757 -40.48 31.46 35.69
CA LEU A 757 -40.19 30.28 34.86
C LEU A 757 -40.61 29.01 35.61
N SER A 758 -41.11 28.07 34.87
CA SER A 758 -41.44 26.71 35.32
C SER A 758 -41.08 25.74 34.22
N TYR A 759 -41.07 24.46 34.52
CA TYR A 759 -40.98 23.39 33.50
C TYR A 759 -41.92 22.25 33.80
N ILE A 760 -42.39 21.60 32.75
CA ILE A 760 -43.24 20.44 32.79
C ILE A 760 -42.46 19.25 32.25
N ILE A 761 -42.45 18.15 33.00
CA ILE A 761 -41.94 16.87 32.51
C ILE A 761 -43.03 16.26 31.64
N PRO A 762 -42.86 16.09 30.34
CA PRO A 762 -43.85 15.45 29.50
C PRO A 762 -44.06 14.01 29.99
N GLU A 763 -45.30 13.61 30.23
CA GLU A 763 -45.61 12.21 30.44
C GLU A 763 -45.08 11.42 29.22
N LYS A 764 -44.35 10.31 29.45
CA LYS A 764 -43.99 9.39 28.37
C LYS A 764 -45.28 8.92 27.73
N LYS A 765 -45.59 9.40 26.53
CA LYS A 765 -46.70 8.87 25.78
C LYS A 765 -46.43 7.40 25.46
N GLU A 766 -47.18 6.50 26.00
CA GLU A 766 -47.40 5.12 25.49
C GLU A 766 -48.04 5.11 24.10
N GLU A 767 -48.18 6.27 23.45
CA GLU A 767 -48.85 6.47 22.16
C GLU A 767 -48.11 5.85 20.92
N VAL A 768 -46.89 5.37 21.09
CA VAL A 768 -46.20 4.71 19.94
C VAL A 768 -46.72 3.27 19.78
N GLN A 769 -47.10 2.61 20.86
CA GLN A 769 -47.61 1.23 20.80
C GLN A 769 -49.03 1.20 20.24
N ASP A 770 -49.88 2.15 20.63
CA ASP A 770 -51.25 2.22 20.11
C ASP A 770 -51.33 2.60 18.62
N LEU A 771 -50.42 3.46 18.12
CA LEU A 771 -50.34 3.79 16.69
C LEU A 771 -49.84 2.61 15.84
N TRP A 772 -48.89 1.83 16.40
CA TRP A 772 -48.46 0.59 15.73
C TRP A 772 -49.53 -0.48 15.72
N ASP A 773 -50.31 -0.60 16.81
CA ASP A 773 -51.40 -1.54 16.86
C ASP A 773 -52.58 -1.12 15.96
N GLU A 774 -52.85 0.19 15.80
CA GLU A 774 -53.82 0.71 14.83
C GLU A 774 -53.37 0.53 13.37
N LEU A 775 -52.07 0.76 13.07
CA LEU A 775 -51.52 0.53 11.75
C LEU A 775 -51.52 -0.97 11.39
N ASN A 776 -51.17 -1.83 12.34
CA ASN A 776 -51.21 -3.28 12.12
C ASN A 776 -52.65 -3.81 11.99
N LYS A 777 -53.67 -3.22 12.69
CA LYS A 777 -55.07 -3.52 12.50
C LYS A 777 -55.62 -3.04 11.13
N LYS A 778 -55.06 -1.97 10.56
CA LYS A 778 -55.38 -1.49 9.22
C LYS A 778 -54.70 -2.30 8.13
N ALA A 779 -53.48 -2.73 8.32
CA ALA A 779 -52.70 -3.56 7.38
C ALA A 779 -53.26 -5.00 7.25
N ASN A 780 -53.91 -5.53 8.28
CA ASN A 780 -54.54 -6.86 8.25
C ASN A 780 -55.99 -6.82 7.74
N LYS A 781 -56.48 -5.67 7.24
CA LYS A 781 -57.82 -5.52 6.63
C LYS A 781 -57.81 -5.23 5.12
N ILE A 782 -56.62 -5.27 4.50
CA ILE A 782 -56.40 -5.29 3.07
C ILE A 782 -55.73 -6.63 2.72
#